data_07da046b03f965bd4d6e2babbbcb7de4
#
_entry.id   07da046b03f965bd4d6e2babbbcb7de4
#
_cell.length_a   1.000
_cell.length_b   1.000
_cell.length_c   1.000
_cell.angle_alpha   90.00
_cell.angle_beta   90.00
_cell.angle_gamma   90.00
#
_symmetry.space_group_name_H-M   'P 1'
#
loop_
_entity.id
_entity.type
_entity.pdbx_description
1 polymer ?
#
loop_
_entity_poly.entity_id
_entity_poly.type
_entity_poly.pdbx_seq_one_letter_code
_entity_poly.pdbx_strand_id
1 'polypeptide(L)'
;MKPTIQNANQLNSSSIWQRYSRILSGLTLAVALMVTGGWVAAANAATAASPTPAVKFDGKTYTNRLINSHDPYLLLHAHNPVDWYPWGAEALEAAKRENKPIFVSIGYSTCYWCHVAEREIYSNPEIAKLMNQWFINIKVDREQRPDIDRIYMLATQIMTSGGGWPNNVFLTPDLKPFYAGSYFPPENQGNLPGFPTVLKSMHHAWMDNHAEVVALADQVYLALQQAERGQGTGSVALAPQQWLDKAVAEAANSFDVFDAGFGSAASKFPQSPLLSMLLSTADRHAKAQGMAIQTLEAMAEGGVMDQLGGGFHRYSIEPSWSIPHFEKMLYDNAQLLGLYAQAYAITKKPIFRQVALRTAHYMTTEMQAPSGGFYSAQDAEVDESEGASYVWTRPQIEALLGTADTQRFLALYQLVPMPPAPAGHKQPEGDVLRLHRDKAQKLEQKNQLAAAIESLRPLRDKLLAARQKRLQPARDEKIVIATNALAIIGFTQAGHWLHHPALTKVALRNANWLWQHAFDAKTGDLKHQFFAGRAAGSGFLDDYALLGQAFLTLYRQTGDAAWLARSRQIADAMLQRFASQDGRFLETQDQHDLLLAPPAEGDPVLPSGQSSSIVLLLELSVATGDERYASAAHGELTSMSAQIAADPFIWGALLAPLNQPQLIAALQEAASSSTAKAATPGFPDSADHVRAKASLVPSKTGTELMVSIDIEAGYHINANPASDPNLIPTQFSLPGYPDLKMDYPAAKMFKAPFAPQGIAVYEGHITLRGRVSKKPIRLPLNATLRIQACNDQVCLAPATVTVPVQGQ
;
A
#
# COMPACT_ATOMS: atom_id res chain seq x y z
N MET A 1 -40.63 -22.26 -13.98
CA MET A 1 -40.67 -21.30 -12.87
C MET A 1 -39.30 -21.24 -12.25
N LYS A 2 -38.55 -20.17 -12.50
CA LYS A 2 -37.28 -19.85 -11.86
C LYS A 2 -37.55 -18.77 -10.81
N PRO A 3 -37.09 -18.85 -9.59
CA PRO A 3 -36.95 -17.66 -8.74
C PRO A 3 -35.58 -17.02 -9.00
N THR A 4 -35.65 -15.78 -9.42
CA THR A 4 -34.58 -14.84 -9.65
C THR A 4 -33.86 -14.53 -8.34
N ILE A 5 -32.55 -14.81 -8.27
CA ILE A 5 -31.65 -14.27 -7.26
C ILE A 5 -31.24 -12.86 -7.73
N GLN A 6 -32.06 -11.90 -7.44
CA GLN A 6 -31.77 -10.47 -7.45
C GLN A 6 -32.25 -9.93 -6.11
N ASN A 7 -31.34 -9.69 -5.16
CA ASN A 7 -31.47 -8.77 -4.01
C ASN A 7 -30.52 -9.15 -2.87
N ALA A 8 -29.21 -9.08 -3.12
CA ALA A 8 -28.22 -9.06 -2.04
C ALA A 8 -27.13 -7.97 -2.23
N ASN A 9 -27.12 -7.29 -3.38
CA ASN A 9 -26.10 -6.28 -3.72
C ASN A 9 -26.56 -4.83 -3.54
N GLN A 10 -27.55 -4.56 -2.70
CA GLN A 10 -28.06 -3.20 -2.38
C GLN A 10 -28.18 -2.98 -0.87
N LEU A 11 -27.16 -3.28 -0.10
CA LEU A 11 -26.84 -2.55 1.13
C LEU A 11 -25.88 -1.42 0.76
N ASN A 12 -26.25 -0.70 0.06
CA ASN A 12 -26.91 0.57 -0.24
C ASN A 12 -26.02 1.71 0.22
N SER A 13 -25.02 2.07 -0.64
CA SER A 13 -24.56 3.45 -0.75
C SER A 13 -25.73 4.46 -0.69
N SER A 14 -26.89 4.16 -1.23
CA SER A 14 -28.07 5.03 -1.23
C SER A 14 -28.66 5.31 0.17
N SER A 15 -28.57 4.42 1.14
CA SER A 15 -29.07 4.67 2.51
C SER A 15 -28.10 5.54 3.33
N ILE A 16 -26.80 5.40 3.08
CA ILE A 16 -25.76 6.29 3.62
C ILE A 16 -25.89 7.67 2.99
N TRP A 17 -26.11 7.75 1.66
CA TRP A 17 -26.37 8.99 0.94
C TRP A 17 -27.64 9.74 1.40
N GLN A 18 -28.74 9.05 1.65
CA GLN A 18 -29.98 9.67 2.12
C GLN A 18 -29.87 10.24 3.55
N ARG A 19 -29.00 9.66 4.41
CA ARG A 19 -28.69 10.22 5.72
C ARG A 19 -27.66 11.34 5.64
N TYR A 20 -26.66 11.21 4.73
CA TYR A 20 -25.71 12.28 4.44
C TYR A 20 -26.42 13.55 3.97
N SER A 21 -27.42 13.42 3.11
CA SER A 21 -28.22 14.57 2.62
C SER A 21 -29.06 15.22 3.69
N ARG A 22 -29.43 14.53 4.79
CA ARG A 22 -30.22 15.12 5.89
C ARG A 22 -29.35 15.88 6.91
N ILE A 23 -28.14 15.42 7.16
CA ILE A 23 -27.16 16.12 8.02
C ILE A 23 -26.63 17.37 7.28
N LEU A 24 -26.57 17.32 5.96
CA LEU A 24 -26.11 18.38 5.08
C LEU A 24 -27.27 19.15 4.39
N SER A 25 -28.51 18.98 4.81
CA SER A 25 -29.66 19.67 4.21
C SER A 25 -29.64 21.19 4.30
N GLY A 26 -28.57 21.81 4.78
CA GLY A 26 -28.17 23.19 4.56
C GLY A 26 -27.13 23.38 3.44
N LEU A 27 -26.61 22.31 2.86
CA LEU A 27 -25.63 22.32 1.79
C LEU A 27 -26.16 21.47 0.61
N THR A 28 -26.97 22.10 -0.22
CA THR A 28 -27.50 21.50 -1.46
C THR A 28 -26.37 21.10 -2.41
N LEU A 29 -26.33 19.81 -2.70
CA LEU A 29 -26.02 19.21 -4.00
C LEU A 29 -24.87 19.85 -4.80
N ALA A 30 -23.67 19.27 -4.74
CA ALA A 30 -22.77 19.15 -5.93
C ALA A 30 -21.52 18.34 -5.60
N VAL A 31 -21.62 17.02 -5.62
CA VAL A 31 -20.47 16.14 -5.80
C VAL A 31 -20.85 15.08 -6.82
N ALA A 32 -20.81 15.48 -8.06
CA ALA A 32 -20.65 14.59 -9.21
C ALA A 32 -20.00 15.41 -10.31
N LEU A 33 -18.90 14.90 -10.84
CA LEU A 33 -18.17 15.43 -12.00
C LEU A 33 -17.24 16.63 -11.69
N MET A 34 -15.98 16.34 -11.41
CA MET A 34 -14.84 17.03 -12.02
C MET A 34 -13.57 16.21 -11.84
N VAL A 35 -13.31 15.34 -12.79
CA VAL A 35 -11.97 15.00 -13.25
C VAL A 35 -11.81 15.73 -14.57
N THR A 36 -11.34 16.98 -14.53
CA THR A 36 -10.69 17.66 -15.65
C THR A 36 -9.93 18.87 -15.12
N GLY A 37 -8.65 18.81 -15.24
CA GLY A 37 -7.81 19.84 -15.79
C GLY A 37 -7.32 20.97 -14.94
N GLY A 38 -6.06 21.00 -14.79
CA GLY A 38 -5.04 21.96 -15.14
C GLY A 38 -4.54 22.86 -14.02
N TRP A 39 -3.45 23.18 -13.75
CA TRP A 39 -2.08 23.51 -14.10
C TRP A 39 -1.78 24.97 -13.69
N VAL A 40 -0.67 25.34 -13.13
CA VAL A 40 0.71 25.60 -13.48
C VAL A 40 1.40 26.52 -12.47
N ALA A 41 2.56 26.61 -12.21
CA ALA A 41 4.02 26.74 -12.39
C ALA A 41 4.78 27.60 -11.35
N ALA A 42 5.96 27.60 -11.13
CA ALA A 42 7.42 27.46 -11.24
C ALA A 42 8.29 27.89 -10.04
N ALA A 43 9.34 27.47 -9.80
CA ALA A 43 10.79 27.37 -9.72
C ALA A 43 11.54 27.56 -8.39
N ASN A 44 12.49 26.87 -8.07
CA ASN A 44 13.95 26.73 -7.95
C ASN A 44 14.45 26.23 -6.61
N ALA A 45 15.35 25.47 -6.49
CA ALA A 45 16.63 24.89 -6.62
C ALA A 45 16.90 23.81 -5.57
N ALA A 46 17.42 22.68 -5.96
CA ALA A 46 17.77 21.58 -5.08
C ALA A 46 18.98 21.93 -4.21
N THR A 47 18.79 21.98 -2.93
CA THR A 47 19.78 21.67 -1.90
C THR A 47 19.06 20.89 -0.82
N ALA A 48 19.77 19.96 -0.15
CA ALA A 48 19.26 19.14 0.95
C ALA A 48 18.22 19.89 1.78
N ALA A 49 17.09 19.24 2.09
CA ALA A 49 16.01 19.82 2.85
C ALA A 49 16.49 20.53 4.11
N SER A 50 16.86 21.78 3.92
CA SER A 50 16.90 22.73 5.03
C SER A 50 15.45 22.96 5.42
N PRO A 51 15.12 23.10 6.71
CA PRO A 51 13.78 23.47 7.12
C PRO A 51 13.36 24.68 6.28
N THR A 52 12.18 24.58 5.68
CA THR A 52 11.62 25.66 4.86
C THR A 52 11.83 26.98 5.62
N PRO A 53 12.41 28.02 5.02
CA PRO A 53 12.65 29.27 5.72
C PRO A 53 11.31 29.74 6.32
N ALA A 54 11.34 30.12 7.59
CA ALA A 54 10.16 30.54 8.34
C ALA A 54 9.41 31.61 7.54
N VAL A 55 8.27 31.24 6.96
CA VAL A 55 7.44 32.16 6.17
C VAL A 55 6.70 33.07 7.15
N LYS A 56 6.72 34.37 6.90
CA LYS A 56 5.99 35.34 7.71
C LYS A 56 4.58 35.50 7.14
N PHE A 57 3.58 35.13 7.93
CA PHE A 57 2.18 35.44 7.68
C PHE A 57 1.76 36.59 8.61
N ASP A 58 1.18 37.66 8.10
CA ASP A 58 0.84 38.88 8.87
C ASP A 58 2.00 39.44 9.70
N GLY A 59 3.24 39.31 9.21
CA GLY A 59 4.45 39.71 9.91
C GLY A 59 4.85 38.80 11.08
N LYS A 60 4.12 37.69 11.34
CA LYS A 60 4.43 36.70 12.38
C LYS A 60 5.11 35.46 11.80
N THR A 61 6.00 34.87 12.56
CA THR A 61 6.61 33.58 12.27
C THR A 61 5.89 32.51 13.10
N TYR A 62 5.39 31.47 12.45
CA TYR A 62 4.76 30.33 13.11
C TYR A 62 5.73 29.17 13.17
N THR A 63 5.58 28.34 14.19
CA THR A 63 6.30 27.05 14.30
C THR A 63 5.40 26.11 15.09
N ASN A 64 5.10 24.96 14.54
CA ASN A 64 4.27 23.93 15.16
C ASN A 64 5.11 22.68 15.49
N ARG A 65 4.48 21.62 16.00
CA ARG A 65 5.17 20.39 16.48
C ARG A 65 5.92 19.65 15.39
N LEU A 66 5.56 19.82 14.13
CA LEU A 66 6.18 19.13 13.00
C LEU A 66 7.65 19.52 12.79
N ILE A 67 8.11 20.63 13.39
CA ILE A 67 9.53 21.04 13.35
C ILE A 67 10.46 19.98 13.96
N ASN A 68 9.95 19.13 14.82
CA ASN A 68 10.70 18.03 15.44
C ASN A 68 10.65 16.72 14.62
N SER A 69 9.97 16.73 13.48
CA SER A 69 9.87 15.57 12.61
C SER A 69 11.20 15.25 11.91
N HIS A 70 11.37 13.99 11.55
CA HIS A 70 12.45 13.51 10.67
C HIS A 70 11.89 13.07 9.31
N ASP A 71 10.78 13.66 8.90
CA ASP A 71 10.11 13.43 7.65
C ASP A 71 10.06 14.74 6.83
N PRO A 72 10.49 14.74 5.55
CA PRO A 72 10.57 15.96 4.75
C PRO A 72 9.18 16.55 4.47
N TYR A 73 8.15 15.73 4.25
CA TYR A 73 6.79 16.21 4.04
C TYR A 73 6.21 16.90 5.27
N LEU A 74 6.39 16.32 6.44
CA LEU A 74 5.95 16.94 7.69
C LEU A 74 6.69 18.24 7.96
N LEU A 75 7.99 18.29 7.65
CA LEU A 75 8.82 19.51 7.81
C LEU A 75 8.37 20.66 6.88
N LEU A 76 7.84 20.40 5.69
CA LEU A 76 7.23 21.41 4.81
C LEU A 76 6.10 22.18 5.50
N HIS A 77 5.37 21.52 6.41
CA HIS A 77 4.24 22.09 7.15
C HIS A 77 4.61 22.65 8.54
N ALA A 78 5.88 22.58 8.93
CA ALA A 78 6.34 22.99 10.27
C ALA A 78 6.14 24.47 10.58
N HIS A 79 6.03 25.32 9.56
CA HIS A 79 5.84 26.75 9.70
C HIS A 79 4.44 27.26 9.32
N ASN A 80 3.49 26.36 9.07
CA ASN A 80 2.10 26.77 8.92
C ASN A 80 1.52 27.33 10.24
N PRO A 81 0.57 28.27 10.16
CA PRO A 81 -0.15 28.76 11.33
C PRO A 81 -1.09 27.73 11.95
N VAL A 82 -1.35 26.61 11.28
CA VAL A 82 -2.08 25.47 11.82
C VAL A 82 -1.24 24.76 12.90
N ASP A 83 -1.86 24.46 14.04
CA ASP A 83 -1.24 23.68 15.13
C ASP A 83 -1.26 22.20 14.77
N TRP A 84 -0.37 21.83 13.84
CA TRP A 84 -0.23 20.48 13.35
C TRP A 84 0.42 19.55 14.37
N TYR A 85 -0.17 18.39 14.56
CA TYR A 85 0.43 17.23 15.21
C TYR A 85 0.93 16.23 14.15
N PRO A 86 2.03 15.52 14.40
CA PRO A 86 2.26 14.24 13.73
C PRO A 86 1.23 13.22 14.26
N TRP A 87 0.96 12.15 13.54
CA TRP A 87 0.17 11.03 14.04
C TRP A 87 0.88 10.38 15.23
N GLY A 88 0.14 10.15 16.34
CA GLY A 88 0.68 9.50 17.53
C GLY A 88 -0.11 9.85 18.80
N ALA A 89 0.33 9.28 19.91
CA ALA A 89 -0.38 9.32 21.20
C ALA A 89 -0.73 10.74 21.65
N GLU A 90 0.18 11.73 21.48
CA GLU A 90 -0.07 13.12 21.89
C GLU A 90 -1.33 13.70 21.24
N ALA A 91 -1.50 13.50 19.93
CA ALA A 91 -2.66 13.99 19.20
C ALA A 91 -3.94 13.25 19.60
N LEU A 92 -3.87 11.91 19.69
CA LEU A 92 -5.01 11.04 20.01
C LEU A 92 -5.52 11.27 21.43
N GLU A 93 -4.61 11.43 22.40
CA GLU A 93 -4.96 11.78 23.78
C GLU A 93 -5.54 13.20 23.89
N ALA A 94 -5.01 14.16 23.10
CA ALA A 94 -5.55 15.52 23.05
C ALA A 94 -6.99 15.51 22.54
N ALA A 95 -7.29 14.77 21.48
CA ALA A 95 -8.65 14.65 20.93
C ALA A 95 -9.65 14.09 21.96
N LYS A 96 -9.26 13.04 22.68
CA LYS A 96 -10.08 12.42 23.74
C LYS A 96 -10.25 13.37 24.93
N ARG A 97 -9.17 13.99 25.41
CA ARG A 97 -9.18 14.91 26.56
C ARG A 97 -10.04 16.14 26.30
N GLU A 98 -9.98 16.69 25.08
CA GLU A 98 -10.69 17.92 24.70
C GLU A 98 -12.06 17.66 24.10
N ASN A 99 -12.40 16.39 23.87
CA ASN A 99 -13.59 15.95 23.13
C ASN A 99 -13.77 16.69 21.80
N LYS A 100 -12.66 16.88 21.09
CA LYS A 100 -12.63 17.52 19.77
C LYS A 100 -12.56 16.48 18.67
N PRO A 101 -13.29 16.66 17.56
CA PRO A 101 -13.08 15.84 16.37
C PRO A 101 -11.66 16.07 15.82
N ILE A 102 -11.13 15.05 15.17
CA ILE A 102 -9.80 15.09 14.53
C ILE A 102 -9.97 15.46 13.08
N PHE A 103 -9.13 16.37 12.59
CA PHE A 103 -8.92 16.60 11.16
C PHE A 103 -7.59 15.99 10.75
N VAL A 104 -7.61 15.00 9.88
CA VAL A 104 -6.41 14.34 9.31
C VAL A 104 -6.23 14.78 7.87
N SER A 105 -5.04 15.27 7.54
CA SER A 105 -4.63 15.54 6.16
C SER A 105 -3.47 14.63 5.80
N ILE A 106 -3.70 13.71 4.86
CA ILE A 106 -2.72 12.75 4.37
C ILE A 106 -2.24 13.19 2.99
N GLY A 107 -0.95 13.14 2.76
CA GLY A 107 -0.32 13.51 1.48
C GLY A 107 1.10 12.98 1.40
N TYR A 108 1.94 13.57 0.57
CA TYR A 108 3.36 13.24 0.40
C TYR A 108 4.13 14.42 -0.23
N SER A 109 5.46 14.41 -0.14
CA SER A 109 6.33 15.57 -0.45
C SER A 109 6.19 16.12 -1.85
N THR A 110 5.93 15.29 -2.86
CA THR A 110 5.88 15.71 -4.27
C THR A 110 4.45 15.83 -4.81
N CYS A 111 3.46 15.82 -3.92
CA CYS A 111 2.04 15.91 -4.24
C CYS A 111 1.64 17.35 -4.61
N TYR A 112 1.40 17.64 -5.89
CA TYR A 112 1.02 18.96 -6.38
C TYR A 112 -0.16 19.59 -5.62
N TRP A 113 -1.29 18.88 -5.51
CA TRP A 113 -2.47 19.41 -4.80
C TRP A 113 -2.25 19.54 -3.28
N CYS A 114 -1.27 18.83 -2.71
CA CYS A 114 -0.88 19.02 -1.32
C CYS A 114 -0.11 20.35 -1.15
N HIS A 115 0.73 20.73 -2.10
CA HIS A 115 1.40 22.04 -2.14
C HIS A 115 0.38 23.18 -2.34
N VAL A 116 -0.59 22.99 -3.23
CA VAL A 116 -1.68 23.96 -3.40
C VAL A 116 -2.44 24.15 -2.09
N ALA A 117 -2.82 23.05 -1.41
CA ALA A 117 -3.50 23.13 -0.12
C ALA A 117 -2.62 23.78 0.97
N GLU A 118 -1.32 23.54 0.94
CA GLU A 118 -0.36 24.19 1.85
C GLU A 118 -0.38 25.69 1.68
N ARG A 119 -0.22 26.18 0.45
CA ARG A 119 -0.16 27.62 0.12
C ARG A 119 -1.49 28.34 0.38
N GLU A 120 -2.59 27.80 -0.10
CA GLU A 120 -3.88 28.49 -0.12
C GLU A 120 -4.70 28.30 1.16
N ILE A 121 -4.51 27.20 1.88
CA ILE A 121 -5.35 26.79 3.00
C ILE A 121 -4.55 26.79 4.30
N TYR A 122 -3.51 25.95 4.39
CA TYR A 122 -2.84 25.72 5.67
C TYR A 122 -1.90 26.88 6.07
N SER A 123 -1.51 27.70 5.11
CA SER A 123 -0.76 28.94 5.31
C SER A 123 -1.64 30.17 5.57
N ASN A 124 -2.97 30.01 5.49
CA ASN A 124 -3.91 31.10 5.75
C ASN A 124 -4.24 31.20 7.26
N PRO A 125 -3.88 32.32 7.96
CA PRO A 125 -4.09 32.44 9.39
C PRO A 125 -5.56 32.42 9.83
N GLU A 126 -6.48 32.92 9.01
CA GLU A 126 -7.92 32.92 9.36
C GLU A 126 -8.52 31.51 9.26
N ILE A 127 -8.09 30.73 8.27
CA ILE A 127 -8.48 29.31 8.16
C ILE A 127 -7.83 28.50 9.29
N ALA A 128 -6.54 28.71 9.54
CA ALA A 128 -5.82 28.04 10.62
C ALA A 128 -6.43 28.30 12.00
N LYS A 129 -6.95 29.50 12.24
CA LYS A 129 -7.65 29.85 13.48
C LYS A 129 -8.89 28.98 13.70
N LEU A 130 -9.70 28.74 12.65
CA LEU A 130 -10.86 27.86 12.73
C LEU A 130 -10.44 26.42 13.01
N MET A 131 -9.42 25.94 12.28
CA MET A 131 -8.86 24.60 12.45
C MET A 131 -8.39 24.37 13.90
N ASN A 132 -7.56 25.28 14.44
CA ASN A 132 -6.97 25.16 15.78
C ASN A 132 -8.02 25.26 16.89
N GLN A 133 -9.07 26.05 16.67
CA GLN A 133 -10.13 26.20 17.64
C GLN A 133 -11.02 24.97 17.77
N TRP A 134 -11.35 24.31 16.64
CA TRP A 134 -12.42 23.34 16.57
C TRP A 134 -11.95 21.89 16.43
N PHE A 135 -10.71 21.67 15.97
CA PHE A 135 -10.19 20.34 15.67
C PHE A 135 -8.83 20.09 16.31
N ILE A 136 -8.50 18.84 16.49
CA ILE A 136 -7.10 18.39 16.60
C ILE A 136 -6.63 18.08 15.18
N ASN A 137 -5.59 18.80 14.72
CA ASN A 137 -5.15 18.75 13.33
C ASN A 137 -3.94 17.85 13.22
N ILE A 138 -4.06 16.74 12.46
CA ILE A 138 -3.00 15.75 12.27
C ILE A 138 -2.54 15.79 10.82
N LYS A 139 -1.21 15.82 10.61
CA LYS A 139 -0.58 15.70 9.30
C LYS A 139 0.09 14.34 9.18
N VAL A 140 -0.12 13.66 8.05
CA VAL A 140 0.41 12.31 7.78
C VAL A 140 1.11 12.28 6.43
N ASP A 141 2.34 11.77 6.38
CA ASP A 141 2.96 11.34 5.13
C ASP A 141 2.55 9.90 4.84
N ARG A 142 1.91 9.69 3.68
CA ARG A 142 1.49 8.36 3.23
C ARG A 142 2.66 7.40 2.98
N GLU A 143 3.84 7.92 2.66
CA GLU A 143 5.03 7.10 2.48
C GLU A 143 5.64 6.66 3.82
N GLN A 144 5.47 7.47 4.88
CA GLN A 144 5.91 7.12 6.22
C GLN A 144 4.91 6.20 6.96
N ARG A 145 3.59 6.42 6.73
CA ARG A 145 2.49 5.69 7.38
C ARG A 145 1.50 5.19 6.32
N PRO A 146 1.93 4.24 5.46
CA PRO A 146 1.06 3.64 4.44
C PRO A 146 -0.14 2.89 5.05
N ASP A 147 -0.02 2.41 6.26
CA ASP A 147 -1.07 1.78 7.04
C ASP A 147 -2.25 2.73 7.32
N ILE A 148 -1.97 3.97 7.71
CA ILE A 148 -2.97 5.01 7.95
C ILE A 148 -3.60 5.45 6.61
N ASP A 149 -2.76 5.67 5.59
CA ASP A 149 -3.24 6.09 4.27
C ASP A 149 -4.25 5.07 3.70
N ARG A 150 -3.95 3.77 3.77
CA ARG A 150 -4.85 2.70 3.28
C ARG A 150 -6.21 2.71 3.96
N ILE A 151 -6.25 2.80 5.29
CA ILE A 151 -7.49 2.82 6.06
C ILE A 151 -8.36 4.01 5.64
N TYR A 152 -7.78 5.21 5.62
CA TYR A 152 -8.56 6.43 5.39
C TYR A 152 -8.77 6.73 3.90
N MET A 153 -7.94 6.21 2.99
CA MET A 153 -8.23 6.23 1.55
C MET A 153 -9.44 5.36 1.23
N LEU A 154 -9.50 4.14 1.80
CA LEU A 154 -10.68 3.28 1.67
C LEU A 154 -11.94 3.93 2.26
N ALA A 155 -11.84 4.59 3.43
CA ALA A 155 -12.94 5.35 3.99
C ALA A 155 -13.44 6.45 3.04
N THR A 156 -12.50 7.19 2.45
CA THR A 156 -12.81 8.23 1.46
C THR A 156 -13.51 7.65 0.23
N GLN A 157 -13.02 6.54 -0.30
CA GLN A 157 -13.63 5.85 -1.44
C GLN A 157 -15.05 5.34 -1.13
N ILE A 158 -15.27 4.79 0.06
CA ILE A 158 -16.61 4.36 0.52
C ILE A 158 -17.56 5.55 0.62
N MET A 159 -17.08 6.70 1.10
CA MET A 159 -17.93 7.88 1.31
C MET A 159 -18.16 8.71 0.05
N THR A 160 -17.20 8.76 -0.89
CA THR A 160 -17.22 9.69 -2.02
C THR A 160 -17.22 9.01 -3.39
N SER A 161 -17.08 7.68 -3.45
CA SER A 161 -16.89 6.90 -4.69
C SER A 161 -15.65 7.29 -5.48
N GLY A 162 -14.68 7.95 -4.85
CA GLY A 162 -13.41 8.36 -5.43
C GLY A 162 -12.37 8.58 -4.33
N GLY A 163 -11.13 8.88 -4.71
CA GLY A 163 -10.06 9.15 -3.76
C GLY A 163 -8.87 9.82 -4.43
N GLY A 164 -7.98 10.38 -3.65
CA GLY A 164 -6.76 11.05 -4.12
C GLY A 164 -6.12 11.88 -3.01
N TRP A 165 -4.95 12.42 -3.27
CA TRP A 165 -4.20 13.26 -2.34
C TRP A 165 -4.23 14.74 -2.75
N PRO A 166 -4.32 15.65 -1.74
CA PRO A 166 -4.43 15.36 -0.31
C PRO A 166 -5.71 14.59 0.04
N ASN A 167 -5.62 13.62 0.95
CA ASN A 167 -6.77 12.92 1.51
C ASN A 167 -7.11 13.59 2.86
N ASN A 168 -8.25 14.27 2.92
CA ASN A 168 -8.68 15.06 4.08
C ASN A 168 -9.87 14.38 4.75
N VAL A 169 -9.69 13.90 5.99
CA VAL A 169 -10.68 13.08 6.68
C VAL A 169 -10.98 13.67 8.07
N PHE A 170 -12.27 13.74 8.42
CA PHE A 170 -12.71 14.13 9.74
C PHE A 170 -13.10 12.89 10.54
N LEU A 171 -12.49 12.74 11.72
CA LEU A 171 -12.65 11.56 12.58
C LEU A 171 -13.25 11.96 13.93
N THR A 172 -13.97 11.01 14.54
CA THR A 172 -14.26 11.07 15.98
C THR A 172 -12.98 10.91 16.80
N PRO A 173 -12.95 11.25 18.11
CA PRO A 173 -11.80 10.96 18.98
C PRO A 173 -11.44 9.47 19.07
N ASP A 174 -12.35 8.56 18.66
CA ASP A 174 -12.13 7.12 18.55
C ASP A 174 -11.72 6.69 17.14
N LEU A 175 -11.19 7.60 16.32
CA LEU A 175 -10.62 7.39 14.99
C LEU A 175 -11.63 7.00 13.89
N LYS A 176 -12.94 6.97 14.17
CA LYS A 176 -13.96 6.60 13.18
C LYS A 176 -14.25 7.76 12.23
N PRO A 177 -14.13 7.55 10.90
CA PRO A 177 -14.36 8.62 9.94
C PRO A 177 -15.85 8.93 9.76
N PHE A 178 -16.19 10.24 9.71
CA PHE A 178 -17.56 10.69 9.48
C PHE A 178 -17.72 11.67 8.30
N TYR A 179 -16.60 12.22 7.79
CA TYR A 179 -16.58 13.00 6.56
C TYR A 179 -15.21 12.89 5.89
N ALA A 180 -15.16 12.89 4.56
CA ALA A 180 -13.92 12.86 3.80
C ALA A 180 -14.03 13.62 2.48
N GLY A 181 -12.89 14.01 1.94
CA GLY A 181 -12.73 14.59 0.61
C GLY A 181 -11.26 14.73 0.26
N SER A 182 -10.99 15.08 -0.99
CA SER A 182 -9.61 15.37 -1.42
C SER A 182 -9.29 16.87 -1.21
N TYR A 183 -9.10 17.63 -2.27
CA TYR A 183 -8.84 19.05 -2.17
C TYR A 183 -10.13 19.86 -1.93
N PHE A 184 -10.07 20.88 -1.07
CA PHE A 184 -11.10 21.90 -0.87
C PHE A 184 -10.51 23.27 -1.21
N PRO A 185 -11.17 24.14 -1.98
CA PRO A 185 -10.67 25.46 -2.27
C PRO A 185 -10.71 26.39 -1.05
N PRO A 186 -9.94 27.51 -1.01
CA PRO A 186 -9.95 28.47 0.11
C PRO A 186 -11.29 29.20 0.26
N GLU A 187 -12.05 29.31 -0.83
CA GLU A 187 -13.39 29.95 -0.87
C GLU A 187 -14.37 29.06 -1.65
N ASN A 188 -15.67 29.31 -1.50
CA ASN A 188 -16.69 28.60 -2.28
C ASN A 188 -16.52 28.89 -3.78
N GLN A 189 -16.41 27.85 -4.59
CA GLN A 189 -16.26 27.94 -6.04
C GLN A 189 -17.39 27.18 -6.75
N GLY A 190 -18.38 27.90 -7.23
CA GLY A 190 -19.55 27.28 -7.85
C GLY A 190 -20.24 26.34 -6.85
N ASN A 191 -20.25 25.05 -7.19
CA ASN A 191 -20.84 24.00 -6.35
C ASN A 191 -19.84 23.38 -5.35
N LEU A 192 -18.57 23.74 -5.39
CA LEU A 192 -17.54 23.22 -4.46
C LEU A 192 -17.52 24.11 -3.21
N PRO A 193 -17.75 23.55 -2.01
CA PRO A 193 -17.65 24.31 -0.78
C PRO A 193 -16.18 24.64 -0.49
N GLY A 194 -15.95 25.88 -0.10
CA GLY A 194 -14.65 26.29 0.42
C GLY A 194 -14.34 25.62 1.75
N PHE A 195 -13.07 25.42 2.06
CA PHE A 195 -12.64 24.74 3.28
C PHE A 195 -13.19 25.39 4.57
N PRO A 196 -13.25 26.74 4.70
CA PRO A 196 -13.92 27.36 5.86
C PRO A 196 -15.40 26.98 6.03
N THR A 197 -16.10 26.76 4.91
CA THR A 197 -17.51 26.29 4.93
C THR A 197 -17.58 24.84 5.43
N VAL A 198 -16.69 23.98 4.96
CA VAL A 198 -16.57 22.58 5.42
C VAL A 198 -16.25 22.53 6.91
N LEU A 199 -15.24 23.29 7.37
CA LEU A 199 -14.87 23.34 8.81
C LEU A 199 -16.05 23.76 9.69
N LYS A 200 -16.79 24.80 9.30
CA LYS A 200 -17.99 25.27 10.04
C LYS A 200 -19.07 24.20 10.07
N SER A 201 -19.34 23.54 8.95
CA SER A 201 -20.35 22.48 8.86
C SER A 201 -19.98 21.29 9.74
N MET A 202 -18.72 20.85 9.72
CA MET A 202 -18.25 19.72 10.53
C MET A 202 -18.25 20.06 12.03
N HIS A 203 -17.89 21.29 12.39
CA HIS A 203 -17.96 21.75 13.77
C HIS A 203 -19.42 21.80 14.27
N HIS A 204 -20.34 22.40 13.52
CA HIS A 204 -21.77 22.43 13.88
C HIS A 204 -22.37 21.02 13.98
N ALA A 205 -22.03 20.13 13.01
CA ALA A 205 -22.48 18.73 13.08
C ALA A 205 -22.00 18.04 14.37
N TRP A 206 -20.74 18.25 14.75
CA TRP A 206 -20.19 17.70 16.01
C TRP A 206 -20.86 18.26 17.27
N MET A 207 -21.15 19.58 17.30
CA MET A 207 -21.71 20.25 18.47
C MET A 207 -23.22 20.04 18.59
N ASP A 208 -23.97 20.16 17.49
CA ASP A 208 -25.42 20.24 17.52
C ASP A 208 -26.09 18.87 17.20
N ASN A 209 -25.39 17.98 16.44
CA ASN A 209 -25.92 16.69 15.97
C ASN A 209 -25.00 15.53 16.34
N HIS A 210 -24.34 15.57 17.48
CA HIS A 210 -23.29 14.64 17.88
C HIS A 210 -23.70 13.16 17.75
N ALA A 211 -24.92 12.79 18.20
CA ALA A 211 -25.40 11.42 18.13
C ALA A 211 -25.53 10.90 16.67
N GLU A 212 -25.92 11.78 15.74
CA GLU A 212 -26.02 11.42 14.32
C GLU A 212 -24.63 11.27 13.68
N VAL A 213 -23.67 12.13 14.05
CA VAL A 213 -22.27 12.02 13.60
C VAL A 213 -21.65 10.71 14.06
N VAL A 214 -21.83 10.33 15.34
CA VAL A 214 -21.33 9.05 15.88
C VAL A 214 -22.00 7.87 15.17
N ALA A 215 -23.31 7.91 14.95
CA ALA A 215 -24.02 6.84 14.24
C ALA A 215 -23.55 6.70 12.77
N LEU A 216 -23.23 7.80 12.09
CA LEU A 216 -22.65 7.78 10.74
C LEU A 216 -21.23 7.20 10.76
N ALA A 217 -20.39 7.64 11.71
CA ALA A 217 -19.03 7.12 11.88
C ALA A 217 -19.03 5.61 12.17
N ASP A 218 -19.98 5.11 12.97
CA ASP A 218 -20.16 3.68 13.20
C ASP A 218 -20.56 2.91 11.93
N GLN A 219 -21.39 3.49 11.07
CA GLN A 219 -21.75 2.86 9.78
C GLN A 219 -20.55 2.77 8.83
N VAL A 220 -19.76 3.84 8.73
CA VAL A 220 -18.53 3.82 7.91
C VAL A 220 -17.53 2.81 8.48
N TYR A 221 -17.37 2.76 9.80
CA TYR A 221 -16.50 1.79 10.46
C TYR A 221 -16.95 0.34 10.19
N LEU A 222 -18.23 0.03 10.22
CA LEU A 222 -18.75 -1.29 9.85
C LEU A 222 -18.46 -1.63 8.38
N ALA A 223 -18.58 -0.65 7.47
CA ALA A 223 -18.23 -0.86 6.07
C ALA A 223 -16.72 -1.10 5.88
N LEU A 224 -15.86 -0.41 6.61
CA LEU A 224 -14.41 -0.64 6.63
C LEU A 224 -14.09 -2.05 7.15
N GLN A 225 -14.72 -2.49 8.24
CA GLN A 225 -14.53 -3.84 8.75
C GLN A 225 -15.00 -4.94 7.76
N GLN A 226 -16.06 -4.68 7.00
CA GLN A 226 -16.50 -5.61 5.95
C GLN A 226 -15.49 -5.67 4.80
N ALA A 227 -14.92 -4.55 4.41
CA ALA A 227 -13.89 -4.49 3.38
C ALA A 227 -12.57 -5.14 3.85
N GLU A 228 -12.17 -4.92 5.12
CA GLU A 228 -10.98 -5.56 5.72
C GLU A 228 -11.11 -7.10 5.71
N ARG A 229 -12.29 -7.61 6.04
CA ARG A 229 -12.57 -9.06 5.99
C ARG A 229 -12.68 -9.64 4.58
N GLY A 230 -12.74 -8.79 3.57
CA GLY A 230 -12.92 -9.13 2.17
C GLY A 230 -14.37 -9.44 1.78
N GLN A 231 -14.71 -9.20 0.51
CA GLN A 231 -15.99 -9.60 -0.07
C GLN A 231 -15.96 -11.12 -0.33
N GLY A 232 -16.45 -11.89 0.62
CA GLY A 232 -16.53 -13.36 0.53
C GLY A 232 -15.97 -14.00 1.78
N THR A 233 -16.83 -14.18 2.78
CA THR A 233 -16.51 -14.99 3.96
C THR A 233 -16.44 -16.46 3.57
N GLY A 234 -15.30 -16.89 3.05
CA GLY A 234 -15.01 -18.29 2.73
C GLY A 234 -13.80 -18.41 1.81
N SER A 235 -12.96 -19.39 2.04
CA SER A 235 -11.96 -19.79 1.05
C SER A 235 -12.62 -20.49 -0.12
N VAL A 236 -12.28 -20.09 -1.34
CA VAL A 236 -12.60 -20.84 -2.56
C VAL A 236 -11.42 -21.73 -2.95
N ALA A 237 -11.68 -22.78 -3.73
CA ALA A 237 -10.59 -23.64 -4.21
C ALA A 237 -9.54 -22.81 -4.96
N LEU A 238 -8.26 -23.02 -4.66
CA LEU A 238 -7.16 -22.35 -5.33
C LEU A 238 -7.13 -22.74 -6.81
N ALA A 239 -7.33 -21.78 -7.69
CA ALA A 239 -7.39 -21.97 -9.14
C ALA A 239 -6.54 -20.89 -9.88
N PRO A 240 -5.20 -20.79 -9.62
CA PRO A 240 -4.38 -19.72 -10.16
C PRO A 240 -4.46 -19.56 -11.67
N GLN A 241 -4.56 -20.66 -12.41
CA GLN A 241 -4.68 -20.63 -13.87
C GLN A 241 -6.03 -20.03 -14.33
N GLN A 242 -7.14 -20.35 -13.64
CA GLN A 242 -8.46 -19.78 -13.95
C GLN A 242 -8.51 -18.29 -13.61
N TRP A 243 -7.87 -17.89 -12.49
CA TRP A 243 -7.75 -16.48 -12.12
C TRP A 243 -6.96 -15.69 -13.17
N LEU A 244 -5.85 -16.28 -13.64
CA LEU A 244 -5.02 -15.67 -14.68
C LEU A 244 -5.81 -15.53 -16.00
N ASP A 245 -6.50 -16.58 -16.45
CA ASP A 245 -7.32 -16.54 -17.65
C ASP A 245 -8.44 -15.48 -17.56
N LYS A 246 -9.08 -15.37 -16.38
CA LYS A 246 -10.09 -14.34 -16.11
C LYS A 246 -9.47 -12.93 -16.11
N ALA A 247 -8.32 -12.73 -15.46
CA ALA A 247 -7.62 -11.45 -15.44
C ALA A 247 -7.23 -10.97 -16.86
N VAL A 248 -6.74 -11.90 -17.70
CA VAL A 248 -6.43 -11.61 -19.12
C VAL A 248 -7.70 -11.23 -19.91
N ALA A 249 -8.84 -11.89 -19.65
CA ALA A 249 -10.11 -11.55 -20.29
C ALA A 249 -10.62 -10.17 -19.85
N GLU A 250 -10.52 -9.85 -18.57
CA GLU A 250 -10.87 -8.53 -18.03
C GLU A 250 -9.94 -7.42 -18.56
N ALA A 251 -8.64 -7.70 -18.67
CA ALA A 251 -7.69 -6.80 -19.33
C ALA A 251 -8.10 -6.53 -20.78
N ALA A 252 -8.49 -7.57 -21.54
CA ALA A 252 -8.91 -7.41 -22.93
C ALA A 252 -10.21 -6.59 -23.07
N ASN A 253 -11.11 -6.65 -22.10
CA ASN A 253 -12.34 -5.87 -22.07
C ASN A 253 -12.11 -4.38 -21.71
N SER A 254 -11.09 -4.10 -20.91
CA SER A 254 -10.73 -2.74 -20.47
C SER A 254 -9.65 -2.06 -21.33
N PHE A 255 -9.07 -2.79 -22.30
CA PHE A 255 -7.99 -2.29 -23.13
C PHE A 255 -8.46 -1.21 -24.10
N ASP A 256 -7.81 -0.05 -24.08
CA ASP A 256 -8.03 1.02 -25.05
C ASP A 256 -7.33 0.69 -26.38
N VAL A 257 -8.12 0.36 -27.40
CA VAL A 257 -7.61 -0.02 -28.72
C VAL A 257 -7.06 1.16 -29.53
N PHE A 258 -7.37 2.41 -29.15
CA PHE A 258 -6.92 3.62 -29.86
C PHE A 258 -5.61 4.17 -29.29
N ASP A 259 -5.54 4.29 -27.97
CA ASP A 259 -4.41 4.93 -27.28
C ASP A 259 -3.60 3.98 -26.43
N ALA A 260 -3.97 2.70 -26.41
CA ALA A 260 -3.40 1.66 -25.56
C ALA A 260 -3.50 1.97 -24.04
N GLY A 261 -3.19 1.00 -23.19
CA GLY A 261 -3.44 1.11 -21.75
C GLY A 261 -4.83 0.59 -21.36
N PHE A 262 -5.17 0.66 -20.08
CA PHE A 262 -6.36 -0.01 -19.52
C PHE A 262 -7.23 0.95 -18.74
N GLY A 263 -8.55 0.70 -18.77
CA GLY A 263 -9.56 1.50 -18.11
C GLY A 263 -10.16 2.59 -18.99
N SER A 264 -11.29 3.14 -18.55
CA SER A 264 -12.07 4.18 -19.24
C SER A 264 -11.90 5.58 -18.64
N ALA A 265 -11.03 5.73 -17.64
CA ALA A 265 -10.78 7.01 -16.99
C ALA A 265 -10.07 8.01 -17.91
N ALA A 266 -10.27 9.29 -17.66
CA ALA A 266 -9.57 10.35 -18.41
C ALA A 266 -8.05 10.26 -18.20
N SER A 267 -7.58 9.93 -17.00
CA SER A 267 -6.15 9.73 -16.68
C SER A 267 -5.75 8.26 -16.80
N LYS A 268 -4.53 8.01 -17.28
CA LYS A 268 -3.96 6.66 -17.44
C LYS A 268 -2.68 6.50 -16.63
N PHE A 269 -2.65 5.44 -15.82
CA PHE A 269 -1.46 5.00 -15.08
C PHE A 269 -0.75 3.85 -15.81
N PRO A 270 0.58 3.70 -15.63
CA PRO A 270 1.36 2.61 -16.24
C PRO A 270 0.88 1.20 -15.89
N GLN A 271 0.30 0.98 -14.71
CA GLN A 271 -0.19 -0.31 -14.20
C GLN A 271 0.86 -1.43 -14.35
N SER A 272 2.07 -1.19 -13.86
CA SER A 272 3.22 -2.06 -14.05
C SER A 272 3.00 -3.53 -13.63
N PRO A 273 2.31 -3.84 -12.50
CA PRO A 273 1.99 -5.22 -12.15
C PRO A 273 1.11 -5.92 -13.19
N LEU A 274 0.10 -5.25 -13.73
CA LEU A 274 -0.74 -5.79 -14.81
C LEU A 274 0.08 -6.05 -16.07
N LEU A 275 0.94 -5.11 -16.48
CA LEU A 275 1.83 -5.29 -17.65
C LEU A 275 2.78 -6.48 -17.46
N SER A 276 3.32 -6.67 -16.25
CA SER A 276 4.14 -7.83 -15.90
C SER A 276 3.38 -9.14 -16.07
N MET A 277 2.15 -9.20 -15.58
CA MET A 277 1.28 -10.37 -15.75
C MET A 277 1.02 -10.67 -17.22
N LEU A 278 0.64 -9.67 -18.00
CA LEU A 278 0.35 -9.83 -19.42
C LEU A 278 1.59 -10.28 -20.23
N LEU A 279 2.79 -9.79 -19.90
CA LEU A 279 4.04 -10.26 -20.53
C LEU A 279 4.39 -11.69 -20.10
N SER A 280 4.08 -12.09 -18.85
CA SER A 280 4.38 -13.44 -18.37
C SER A 280 3.48 -14.53 -18.97
N THR A 281 2.32 -14.15 -19.54
CA THR A 281 1.33 -15.09 -20.12
C THR A 281 1.43 -15.25 -21.63
N ALA A 282 2.48 -14.73 -22.23
CA ALA A 282 2.67 -14.68 -23.68
C ALA A 282 2.65 -16.06 -24.38
N ASP A 283 3.10 -17.09 -23.70
CA ASP A 283 3.11 -18.48 -24.17
C ASP A 283 1.70 -19.09 -24.31
N ARG A 284 0.73 -18.58 -23.55
CA ARG A 284 -0.65 -19.08 -23.52
C ARG A 284 -1.66 -18.12 -24.12
N HIS A 285 -1.40 -16.83 -24.00
CA HIS A 285 -2.30 -15.74 -24.41
C HIS A 285 -1.59 -14.71 -25.29
N ALA A 286 -1.42 -15.00 -26.58
CA ALA A 286 -0.76 -14.06 -27.51
C ALA A 286 -1.36 -12.65 -27.55
N LYS A 287 -2.67 -12.50 -27.30
CA LYS A 287 -3.33 -11.19 -27.20
C LYS A 287 -2.87 -10.40 -25.97
N ALA A 288 -2.59 -11.08 -24.84
CA ALA A 288 -2.11 -10.46 -23.63
C ALA A 288 -0.78 -9.74 -23.86
N GLN A 289 0.19 -10.45 -24.47
CA GLN A 289 1.47 -9.86 -24.87
C GLN A 289 1.28 -8.64 -25.79
N GLY A 290 0.36 -8.74 -26.77
CA GLY A 290 0.07 -7.64 -27.70
C GLY A 290 -0.42 -6.37 -26.98
N MET A 291 -1.30 -6.49 -26.00
CA MET A 291 -1.79 -5.36 -25.20
C MET A 291 -0.66 -4.71 -24.40
N ALA A 292 0.16 -5.51 -23.72
CA ALA A 292 1.31 -5.00 -22.95
C ALA A 292 2.33 -4.28 -23.84
N ILE A 293 2.70 -4.88 -24.99
CA ILE A 293 3.65 -4.28 -25.93
C ILE A 293 3.12 -2.96 -26.50
N GLN A 294 1.86 -2.91 -26.93
CA GLN A 294 1.25 -1.68 -27.45
C GLN A 294 1.21 -0.57 -26.38
N THR A 295 0.93 -0.92 -25.13
CA THR A 295 0.94 0.05 -24.01
C THR A 295 2.34 0.60 -23.78
N LEU A 296 3.36 -0.25 -23.75
CA LEU A 296 4.75 0.17 -23.58
C LEU A 296 5.24 1.03 -24.77
N GLU A 297 4.82 0.72 -26.01
CA GLU A 297 5.10 1.56 -27.18
C GLU A 297 4.45 2.94 -27.06
N ALA A 298 3.16 3.00 -26.73
CA ALA A 298 2.44 4.25 -26.58
C ALA A 298 3.04 5.15 -25.49
N MET A 299 3.44 4.56 -24.35
CA MET A 299 4.11 5.28 -23.27
C MET A 299 5.50 5.80 -23.70
N ALA A 300 6.29 4.98 -24.43
CA ALA A 300 7.60 5.38 -24.93
C ALA A 300 7.54 6.53 -25.94
N GLU A 301 6.47 6.59 -26.74
CA GLU A 301 6.20 7.66 -27.71
C GLU A 301 5.61 8.91 -27.08
N GLY A 302 4.94 8.77 -25.93
CA GLY A 302 4.19 9.82 -25.26
C GLY A 302 5.03 10.86 -24.54
N GLY A 303 4.36 11.88 -24.02
CA GLY A 303 4.95 12.86 -23.12
C GLY A 303 5.10 12.33 -21.69
N VAL A 304 4.44 11.21 -21.35
CA VAL A 304 4.64 10.52 -20.06
C VAL A 304 6.09 10.03 -19.90
N MET A 305 6.80 9.75 -21.00
CA MET A 305 8.23 9.57 -21.00
C MET A 305 8.93 10.92 -21.19
N ASP A 306 9.86 11.26 -20.31
CA ASP A 306 10.72 12.43 -20.53
C ASP A 306 11.62 12.21 -21.76
N GLN A 307 11.27 12.88 -22.86
CA GLN A 307 11.91 12.70 -24.16
C GLN A 307 13.35 13.26 -24.21
N LEU A 308 13.78 14.04 -23.24
CA LEU A 308 15.15 14.56 -23.15
C LEU A 308 15.98 13.82 -22.09
N GLY A 309 15.57 13.86 -20.83
CA GLY A 309 16.32 13.30 -19.71
C GLY A 309 16.12 11.81 -19.46
N GLY A 310 15.06 11.22 -20.01
CA GLY A 310 14.67 9.83 -19.71
C GLY A 310 13.88 9.72 -18.40
N GLY A 311 13.50 8.48 -18.08
CA GLY A 311 12.56 8.21 -16.98
C GLY A 311 11.12 8.57 -17.35
N PHE A 312 10.20 8.16 -16.50
CA PHE A 312 8.77 8.31 -16.69
C PHE A 312 8.16 9.18 -15.62
N HIS A 313 7.25 10.04 -16.03
CA HIS A 313 6.31 10.72 -15.17
C HIS A 313 5.27 9.73 -14.68
N ARG A 314 4.61 10.06 -13.56
CA ARG A 314 3.77 9.12 -12.81
C ARG A 314 2.57 8.60 -13.59
N TYR A 315 1.83 9.48 -14.26
CA TYR A 315 0.66 9.12 -15.06
C TYR A 315 0.37 10.17 -16.13
N SER A 316 -0.47 9.82 -17.12
CA SER A 316 -1.01 10.77 -18.08
C SER A 316 -2.36 11.29 -17.60
N ILE A 317 -2.60 12.61 -17.70
CA ILE A 317 -3.87 13.23 -17.32
C ILE A 317 -4.96 13.08 -18.38
N GLU A 318 -4.61 12.47 -19.51
CA GLU A 318 -5.50 12.22 -20.65
C GLU A 318 -5.17 10.88 -21.32
N PRO A 319 -6.06 10.31 -22.16
CA PRO A 319 -5.93 8.94 -22.65
C PRO A 319 -4.73 8.68 -23.58
N SER A 320 -4.19 9.69 -24.27
CA SER A 320 -3.21 9.51 -25.35
C SER A 320 -1.75 9.46 -24.92
N TRP A 321 -1.47 9.41 -23.60
CA TRP A 321 -0.12 9.44 -23.03
C TRP A 321 0.69 10.70 -23.36
N SER A 322 0.03 11.77 -23.82
CA SER A 322 0.71 12.98 -24.32
C SER A 322 1.07 13.95 -23.21
N ILE A 323 0.17 14.17 -22.26
CA ILE A 323 0.31 15.19 -21.22
C ILE A 323 0.41 14.51 -19.87
N PRO A 324 1.61 14.48 -19.25
CA PRO A 324 1.79 13.85 -17.97
C PRO A 324 1.39 14.76 -16.81
N HIS A 325 1.10 14.16 -15.66
CA HIS A 325 1.41 14.74 -14.36
C HIS A 325 2.92 14.59 -14.16
N PHE A 326 3.65 15.71 -13.99
CA PHE A 326 5.11 15.74 -14.15
C PHE A 326 5.93 15.16 -13.00
N GLU A 327 5.30 14.69 -11.95
CA GLU A 327 5.95 13.95 -10.87
C GLU A 327 6.65 12.67 -11.40
N LYS A 328 7.84 12.34 -10.86
CA LYS A 328 8.55 11.12 -11.20
C LYS A 328 8.83 10.31 -9.94
N MET A 329 8.18 9.15 -9.80
CA MET A 329 8.36 8.26 -8.66
C MET A 329 9.45 7.23 -8.94
N LEU A 330 10.21 6.87 -7.92
CA LEU A 330 11.21 5.80 -8.00
C LEU A 330 10.55 4.48 -8.37
N TYR A 331 9.44 4.13 -7.73
CA TYR A 331 8.78 2.85 -7.90
C TYR A 331 8.20 2.63 -9.31
N ASP A 332 7.71 3.67 -9.98
CA ASP A 332 7.26 3.59 -11.37
C ASP A 332 8.45 3.32 -12.30
N ASN A 333 9.50 4.10 -12.16
CA ASN A 333 10.71 3.99 -12.99
C ASN A 333 11.44 2.67 -12.78
N ALA A 334 11.46 2.14 -11.54
CA ALA A 334 12.06 0.85 -11.20
C ALA A 334 11.35 -0.32 -11.89
N GLN A 335 10.03 -0.36 -11.81
CA GLN A 335 9.22 -1.40 -12.46
C GLN A 335 9.29 -1.29 -13.99
N LEU A 336 9.13 -0.09 -14.53
CA LEU A 336 9.20 0.16 -15.97
C LEU A 336 10.58 -0.20 -16.54
N LEU A 337 11.67 0.05 -15.82
CA LEU A 337 13.01 -0.38 -16.22
C LEU A 337 13.06 -1.90 -16.50
N GLY A 338 12.52 -2.69 -15.59
CA GLY A 338 12.42 -4.15 -15.75
C GLY A 338 11.53 -4.55 -16.93
N LEU A 339 10.33 -3.94 -17.02
CA LEU A 339 9.35 -4.25 -18.08
C LEU A 339 9.86 -3.92 -19.48
N TYR A 340 10.50 -2.76 -19.68
CA TYR A 340 11.11 -2.44 -20.99
C TYR A 340 12.27 -3.36 -21.37
N ALA A 341 13.08 -3.76 -20.39
CA ALA A 341 14.13 -4.75 -20.62
C ALA A 341 13.56 -6.13 -20.99
N GLN A 342 12.49 -6.57 -20.32
CA GLN A 342 11.76 -7.80 -20.64
C GLN A 342 11.11 -7.72 -22.03
N ALA A 343 10.43 -6.61 -22.33
CA ALA A 343 9.83 -6.39 -23.65
C ALA A 343 10.88 -6.45 -24.77
N TYR A 344 12.10 -5.91 -24.55
CA TYR A 344 13.22 -6.10 -25.48
C TYR A 344 13.64 -7.57 -25.59
N ALA A 345 13.72 -8.29 -24.48
CA ALA A 345 14.10 -9.70 -24.51
C ALA A 345 13.11 -10.56 -25.33
N ILE A 346 11.81 -10.23 -25.24
CA ILE A 346 10.72 -10.91 -25.95
C ILE A 346 10.70 -10.52 -27.44
N THR A 347 10.69 -9.22 -27.74
CA THR A 347 10.39 -8.70 -29.10
C THR A 347 11.62 -8.40 -29.95
N LYS A 348 12.78 -8.23 -29.32
CA LYS A 348 14.02 -7.72 -29.92
C LYS A 348 13.90 -6.32 -30.55
N LYS A 349 12.83 -5.57 -30.29
CA LYS A 349 12.65 -4.20 -30.77
C LYS A 349 13.64 -3.25 -30.09
N PRO A 350 14.54 -2.56 -30.82
CA PRO A 350 15.59 -1.74 -30.22
C PRO A 350 15.06 -0.55 -29.38
N ILE A 351 13.85 -0.09 -29.67
CA ILE A 351 13.22 1.00 -28.91
C ILE A 351 13.09 0.64 -27.40
N PHE A 352 12.70 -0.59 -27.07
CA PHE A 352 12.57 -0.99 -25.67
C PHE A 352 13.91 -1.00 -24.93
N ARG A 353 14.98 -1.48 -25.60
CA ARG A 353 16.33 -1.38 -25.04
C ARG A 353 16.76 0.06 -24.80
N GLN A 354 16.48 0.95 -25.77
CA GLN A 354 16.83 2.37 -25.66
C GLN A 354 16.08 3.05 -24.51
N VAL A 355 14.78 2.78 -24.36
CA VAL A 355 13.95 3.33 -23.26
C VAL A 355 14.46 2.81 -21.92
N ALA A 356 14.70 1.49 -21.76
CA ALA A 356 15.23 0.93 -20.53
C ALA A 356 16.56 1.58 -20.12
N LEU A 357 17.50 1.75 -21.05
CA LEU A 357 18.79 2.38 -20.75
C LEU A 357 18.67 3.87 -20.40
N ARG A 358 17.73 4.59 -21.01
CA ARG A 358 17.47 6.01 -20.68
C ARG A 358 16.80 6.13 -19.30
N THR A 359 15.90 5.21 -18.94
CA THR A 359 15.29 5.14 -17.61
C THR A 359 16.36 4.83 -16.56
N ALA A 360 17.21 3.83 -16.80
CA ALA A 360 18.33 3.50 -15.91
C ALA A 360 19.30 4.69 -15.74
N HIS A 361 19.58 5.42 -16.82
CA HIS A 361 20.42 6.63 -16.76
C HIS A 361 19.77 7.70 -15.86
N TYR A 362 18.49 8.03 -16.07
CA TYR A 362 17.76 8.97 -15.22
C TYR A 362 17.83 8.56 -13.74
N MET A 363 17.51 7.31 -13.44
CA MET A 363 17.54 6.82 -12.05
C MET A 363 18.92 6.96 -11.41
N THR A 364 20.00 6.68 -12.16
CA THR A 364 21.37 6.75 -11.61
C THR A 364 21.94 8.17 -11.54
N THR A 365 21.47 9.12 -12.34
CA THR A 365 21.98 10.50 -12.36
C THR A 365 21.16 11.44 -11.49
N GLU A 366 19.83 11.23 -11.44
CA GLU A 366 18.93 12.17 -10.77
C GLU A 366 18.41 11.63 -9.41
N MET A 367 18.25 10.29 -9.28
CA MET A 367 17.60 9.68 -8.12
C MET A 367 18.56 8.94 -7.19
N GLN A 368 19.79 8.60 -7.62
CA GLN A 368 20.70 7.82 -6.79
C GLN A 368 21.42 8.70 -5.74
N ALA A 369 21.26 8.34 -4.47
CA ALA A 369 21.99 8.94 -3.37
C ALA A 369 23.49 8.57 -3.41
N PRO A 370 24.40 9.44 -2.94
CA PRO A 370 25.83 9.12 -2.84
C PRO A 370 26.13 7.84 -2.02
N SER A 371 25.27 7.52 -1.06
CA SER A 371 25.32 6.30 -0.25
C SER A 371 25.11 5.02 -1.06
N GLY A 372 24.36 5.07 -2.16
CA GLY A 372 24.01 3.93 -3.04
C GLY A 372 22.54 3.60 -3.04
N GLY A 373 21.74 4.08 -2.09
CA GLY A 373 20.27 4.01 -2.16
C GLY A 373 19.71 4.96 -3.22
N PHE A 374 18.39 4.91 -3.43
CA PHE A 374 17.66 5.80 -4.33
C PHE A 374 16.65 6.63 -3.55
N TYR A 375 16.56 7.88 -3.89
CA TYR A 375 15.56 8.83 -3.38
C TYR A 375 14.15 8.47 -3.88
N SER A 376 13.11 8.88 -3.13
CA SER A 376 11.73 8.41 -3.36
C SER A 376 11.09 9.01 -4.60
N ALA A 377 11.19 10.34 -4.78
CA ALA A 377 10.45 11.02 -5.83
C ALA A 377 11.10 12.33 -6.27
N GLN A 378 10.67 12.83 -7.43
CA GLN A 378 10.95 14.16 -7.93
C GLN A 378 9.63 14.90 -8.18
N ASP A 379 9.53 16.14 -7.71
CA ASP A 379 8.32 16.94 -7.74
C ASP A 379 7.83 17.23 -9.17
N ALA A 380 6.53 17.47 -9.29
CA ALA A 380 5.91 17.90 -10.52
C ALA A 380 6.11 19.38 -10.80
N GLU A 381 6.25 20.20 -9.74
CA GLU A 381 6.23 21.66 -9.87
C GLU A 381 7.58 22.33 -9.59
N VAL A 382 7.65 23.53 -10.07
CA VAL A 382 8.79 24.43 -9.95
C VAL A 382 8.25 25.88 -9.94
N ASP A 383 8.40 26.79 -8.87
CA ASP A 383 7.78 28.15 -8.58
C ASP A 383 6.25 28.19 -8.70
N GLU A 384 5.57 27.24 -8.15
CA GLU A 384 4.12 27.07 -8.28
C GLU A 384 3.65 26.66 -9.69
N SER A 385 4.51 26.06 -10.55
CA SER A 385 4.32 25.74 -11.99
C SER A 385 4.59 24.28 -12.30
N GLU A 386 3.56 23.48 -12.41
CA GLU A 386 3.71 22.09 -12.82
C GLU A 386 4.27 21.99 -14.25
N GLY A 387 5.32 21.19 -14.45
CA GLY A 387 5.91 20.95 -15.75
C GLY A 387 6.84 22.04 -16.30
N ALA A 388 7.01 23.17 -15.61
CA ALA A 388 7.80 24.29 -16.15
C ALA A 388 9.25 23.96 -16.49
N SER A 389 9.85 23.02 -15.75
CA SER A 389 11.18 22.52 -16.11
C SER A 389 11.20 21.73 -17.40
N TYR A 390 10.07 21.08 -17.76
CA TYR A 390 10.01 20.09 -18.83
C TYR A 390 9.47 20.62 -20.15
N VAL A 391 8.58 21.64 -20.14
CA VAL A 391 7.91 22.16 -21.35
C VAL A 391 8.82 23.08 -22.18
N TRP A 392 8.50 23.21 -23.45
CA TRP A 392 9.28 23.98 -24.43
C TRP A 392 8.39 24.76 -25.36
N THR A 393 8.82 25.96 -25.71
CA THR A 393 8.28 26.67 -26.88
C THR A 393 9.15 26.42 -28.12
N ARG A 394 8.53 26.50 -29.31
CA ARG A 394 9.29 26.40 -30.55
C ARG A 394 10.40 27.48 -30.65
N PRO A 395 10.18 28.77 -30.29
CA PRO A 395 11.25 29.77 -30.27
C PRO A 395 12.42 29.41 -29.36
N GLN A 396 12.18 28.83 -28.16
CA GLN A 396 13.24 28.36 -27.25
C GLN A 396 14.10 27.28 -27.89
N ILE A 397 13.46 26.30 -28.59
CA ILE A 397 14.19 25.25 -29.30
C ILE A 397 15.02 25.85 -30.43
N GLU A 398 14.43 26.76 -31.23
CA GLU A 398 15.10 27.39 -32.39
C GLU A 398 16.28 28.29 -31.98
N ALA A 399 16.16 28.97 -30.85
CA ALA A 399 17.27 29.75 -30.28
C ALA A 399 18.49 28.90 -29.90
N LEU A 400 18.25 27.65 -29.47
CA LEU A 400 19.30 26.71 -29.07
C LEU A 400 19.88 25.90 -30.22
N LEU A 401 19.05 25.44 -31.15
CA LEU A 401 19.43 24.52 -32.22
C LEU A 401 19.67 25.24 -33.55
N GLY A 402 19.10 26.43 -33.80
CA GLY A 402 18.98 27.07 -35.11
C GLY A 402 17.84 26.45 -35.96
N THR A 403 17.42 27.20 -37.00
CA THR A 403 16.22 26.88 -37.80
C THR A 403 16.30 25.48 -38.45
N ALA A 404 17.43 25.13 -39.07
CA ALA A 404 17.57 23.85 -39.77
C ALA A 404 17.51 22.63 -38.84
N ASP A 405 18.25 22.63 -37.71
CA ASP A 405 18.24 21.55 -36.75
C ASP A 405 16.92 21.49 -35.99
N THR A 406 16.24 22.62 -35.74
CA THR A 406 14.85 22.63 -35.20
C THR A 406 13.88 21.94 -36.13
N GLN A 407 13.92 22.23 -37.43
CA GLN A 407 13.10 21.53 -38.42
C GLN A 407 13.38 20.01 -38.45
N ARG A 408 14.65 19.62 -38.41
CA ARG A 408 15.08 18.23 -38.32
C ARG A 408 14.62 17.57 -37.04
N PHE A 409 14.72 18.24 -35.89
CA PHE A 409 14.27 17.76 -34.60
C PHE A 409 12.75 17.56 -34.54
N LEU A 410 12.00 18.62 -34.91
CA LEU A 410 10.54 18.59 -34.93
C LEU A 410 9.96 17.78 -36.11
N ALA A 411 10.82 17.25 -37.01
CA ALA A 411 10.37 16.23 -37.96
C ALA A 411 10.01 14.88 -37.29
N LEU A 412 10.63 14.53 -36.17
CA LEU A 412 10.33 13.32 -35.37
C LEU A 412 9.58 13.63 -34.08
N TYR A 413 9.90 14.77 -33.43
CA TYR A 413 9.24 15.21 -32.21
C TYR A 413 8.12 16.22 -32.52
N GLN A 414 7.17 16.35 -31.60
CA GLN A 414 6.13 17.39 -31.65
C GLN A 414 5.92 18.00 -30.28
N LEU A 415 5.46 19.24 -30.28
CA LEU A 415 5.01 19.98 -29.11
C LEU A 415 3.50 19.85 -29.01
N VAL A 416 2.99 19.38 -27.87
CA VAL A 416 1.56 19.22 -27.57
C VAL A 416 1.15 20.29 -26.57
N PRO A 417 0.19 21.16 -26.92
CA PRO A 417 -0.25 22.23 -26.04
C PRO A 417 -0.74 21.72 -24.69
N MET A 418 -0.31 22.42 -23.64
CA MET A 418 -0.80 22.20 -22.30
C MET A 418 -2.27 22.64 -22.16
N PRO A 419 -3.11 21.93 -21.41
CA PRO A 419 -4.44 22.43 -21.09
C PRO A 419 -4.33 23.72 -20.26
N PRO A 420 -5.35 24.61 -20.31
CA PRO A 420 -5.38 25.80 -19.48
C PRO A 420 -5.27 25.45 -17.99
N ALA A 421 -4.48 26.22 -17.26
CA ALA A 421 -4.42 26.11 -15.82
C ALA A 421 -5.76 26.47 -15.16
N PRO A 422 -6.10 25.92 -13.99
CA PRO A 422 -7.22 26.39 -13.19
C PRO A 422 -7.11 27.87 -12.86
N ALA A 423 -8.26 28.52 -12.65
CA ALA A 423 -8.28 29.94 -12.28
C ALA A 423 -7.41 30.19 -11.03
N GLY A 424 -6.54 31.16 -11.11
CA GLY A 424 -5.62 31.52 -10.01
C GLY A 424 -4.26 30.80 -10.03
N HIS A 425 -4.08 29.79 -10.89
CA HIS A 425 -2.81 29.09 -11.01
C HIS A 425 -1.96 29.60 -12.18
N LYS A 426 -0.64 29.48 -12.05
CA LYS A 426 0.30 29.94 -13.11
C LYS A 426 0.38 28.90 -14.24
N GLN A 427 0.31 29.31 -15.50
CA GLN A 427 0.50 28.47 -16.70
C GLN A 427 1.99 28.36 -17.08
N PRO A 428 2.64 27.16 -17.29
CA PRO A 428 4.00 27.13 -17.84
C PRO A 428 4.05 27.71 -19.24
N GLU A 429 5.14 28.40 -19.52
CA GLU A 429 5.40 28.86 -20.86
C GLU A 429 5.97 27.71 -21.71
N GLY A 430 5.10 27.00 -22.42
CA GLY A 430 5.50 25.96 -23.35
C GLY A 430 4.55 24.77 -23.43
N ASP A 431 4.95 23.85 -24.28
CA ASP A 431 4.20 22.66 -24.66
C ASP A 431 5.00 21.39 -24.28
N VAL A 432 4.30 20.27 -24.17
CA VAL A 432 4.90 18.97 -23.85
C VAL A 432 5.57 18.37 -25.08
N LEU A 433 6.82 17.93 -24.92
CA LEU A 433 7.57 17.27 -25.97
C LEU A 433 7.25 15.77 -26.00
N ARG A 434 6.78 15.27 -27.17
CA ARG A 434 6.59 13.84 -27.42
C ARG A 434 7.06 13.46 -28.83
N LEU A 435 7.09 12.15 -29.14
CA LEU A 435 7.28 11.70 -30.50
C LEU A 435 6.01 11.91 -31.35
N HIS A 436 6.21 12.16 -32.64
CA HIS A 436 5.13 12.23 -33.62
C HIS A 436 4.58 10.83 -33.87
N ARG A 437 3.39 10.49 -33.34
CA ARG A 437 2.83 9.12 -33.32
C ARG A 437 2.89 8.43 -34.68
N ASP A 438 2.30 9.03 -35.74
CA ASP A 438 2.28 8.42 -37.06
C ASP A 438 3.67 8.15 -37.65
N LYS A 439 4.64 9.00 -37.32
CA LYS A 439 6.02 8.86 -37.80
C LYS A 439 6.76 7.82 -36.99
N ALA A 440 6.58 7.80 -35.67
CA ALA A 440 7.15 6.81 -34.79
C ALA A 440 6.66 5.39 -35.18
N GLN A 441 5.36 5.21 -35.34
CA GLN A 441 4.79 3.93 -35.77
C GLN A 441 5.30 3.45 -37.14
N LYS A 442 5.39 4.36 -38.14
CA LYS A 442 5.94 4.01 -39.45
C LYS A 442 7.42 3.62 -39.40
N LEU A 443 8.20 4.25 -38.52
CA LEU A 443 9.60 3.90 -38.30
C LEU A 443 9.73 2.60 -37.49
N GLU A 444 8.88 2.39 -36.50
CA GLU A 444 8.88 1.16 -35.69
C GLU A 444 8.48 -0.08 -36.52
N GLN A 445 7.51 0.04 -37.41
CA GLN A 445 7.17 -1.03 -38.38
C GLN A 445 8.38 -1.47 -39.21
N LYS A 446 9.35 -0.59 -39.42
CA LYS A 446 10.61 -0.87 -40.11
C LYS A 446 11.77 -1.14 -39.15
N ASN A 447 11.53 -1.20 -37.87
CA ASN A 447 12.53 -1.33 -36.81
C ASN A 447 13.62 -0.23 -36.85
N GLN A 448 13.24 0.99 -37.25
CA GLN A 448 14.13 2.15 -37.46
C GLN A 448 13.94 3.25 -36.42
N LEU A 449 12.93 3.17 -35.54
CA LEU A 449 12.61 4.27 -34.61
C LEU A 449 13.75 4.57 -33.65
N ALA A 450 14.32 3.55 -33.03
CA ALA A 450 15.43 3.73 -32.08
C ALA A 450 16.67 4.37 -32.75
N ALA A 451 16.98 4.00 -33.99
CA ALA A 451 18.07 4.62 -34.77
C ALA A 451 17.76 6.08 -35.13
N ALA A 452 16.52 6.38 -35.48
CA ALA A 452 16.09 7.75 -35.76
C ALA A 452 16.20 8.65 -34.51
N ILE A 453 15.72 8.15 -33.35
CA ILE A 453 15.88 8.84 -32.06
C ILE A 453 17.38 9.05 -31.74
N GLU A 454 18.23 8.04 -31.94
CA GLU A 454 19.66 8.13 -31.66
C GLU A 454 20.38 9.13 -32.58
N SER A 455 19.98 9.24 -33.83
CA SER A 455 20.52 10.23 -34.79
C SER A 455 20.29 11.70 -34.34
N LEU A 456 19.30 11.92 -33.48
CA LEU A 456 18.97 13.22 -32.90
C LEU A 456 19.56 13.42 -31.50
N ARG A 457 20.37 12.48 -31.00
CA ARG A 457 20.98 12.60 -29.66
C ARG A 457 21.75 13.91 -29.46
N PRO A 458 22.60 14.38 -30.38
CA PRO A 458 23.33 15.66 -30.19
C PRO A 458 22.41 16.88 -30.01
N LEU A 459 21.22 16.84 -30.63
CA LEU A 459 20.21 17.92 -30.48
C LEU A 459 19.47 17.79 -29.15
N ARG A 460 19.12 16.57 -28.75
CA ARG A 460 18.53 16.31 -27.44
C ARG A 460 19.47 16.69 -26.30
N ASP A 461 20.76 16.35 -26.42
CA ASP A 461 21.75 16.67 -25.38
C ASP A 461 21.92 18.19 -25.22
N LYS A 462 21.88 18.99 -26.32
CA LYS A 462 21.88 20.46 -26.26
C LYS A 462 20.65 21.00 -25.51
N LEU A 463 19.45 20.46 -25.80
CA LEU A 463 18.21 20.86 -25.13
C LEU A 463 18.23 20.42 -23.66
N LEU A 464 18.70 19.19 -23.35
CA LEU A 464 18.83 18.71 -21.98
C LEU A 464 19.80 19.56 -21.16
N ALA A 465 20.96 19.91 -21.71
CA ALA A 465 21.93 20.77 -21.05
C ALA A 465 21.39 22.21 -20.79
N ALA A 466 20.53 22.72 -21.68
CA ALA A 466 19.83 23.98 -21.45
C ALA A 466 18.75 23.84 -20.37
N ARG A 467 17.98 22.74 -20.37
CA ARG A 467 16.98 22.43 -19.35
C ARG A 467 17.59 22.32 -17.96
N GLN A 468 18.74 21.65 -17.84
CA GLN A 468 19.45 21.49 -16.55
C GLN A 468 19.91 22.83 -15.94
N LYS A 469 19.96 23.91 -16.71
CA LYS A 469 20.22 25.28 -16.19
C LYS A 469 18.94 25.97 -15.72
N ARG A 470 17.79 25.47 -16.07
CA ARG A 470 16.54 25.95 -15.51
C ARG A 470 16.46 25.53 -14.03
N LEU A 471 15.52 26.08 -13.36
CA LEU A 471 15.17 25.63 -12.03
C LEU A 471 14.66 24.18 -12.10
N GLN A 472 15.18 23.31 -11.23
CA GLN A 472 14.86 21.89 -11.22
C GLN A 472 13.76 21.60 -10.20
N PRO A 473 12.89 20.62 -10.43
CA PRO A 473 11.90 20.18 -9.45
C PRO A 473 12.58 19.72 -8.14
N ALA A 474 11.95 19.96 -7.02
CA ALA A 474 12.40 19.47 -5.73
C ALA A 474 12.45 17.92 -5.74
N ARG A 475 13.33 17.36 -4.92
CA ARG A 475 13.45 15.91 -4.78
C ARG A 475 13.12 15.50 -3.35
N ASP A 476 12.27 14.52 -3.19
CA ASP A 476 12.09 13.86 -1.91
C ASP A 476 13.25 12.91 -1.66
N GLU A 477 14.14 13.29 -0.75
CA GLU A 477 15.38 12.57 -0.46
C GLU A 477 15.20 11.45 0.57
N LYS A 478 13.97 11.02 0.83
CA LYS A 478 13.72 9.77 1.56
C LYS A 478 14.24 8.57 0.76
N ILE A 479 14.76 7.59 1.46
CA ILE A 479 15.13 6.27 0.94
C ILE A 479 14.17 5.26 1.58
N VAL A 480 13.08 4.96 0.90
CA VAL A 480 12.06 3.99 1.34
C VAL A 480 12.50 2.59 0.94
N ILE A 481 12.42 1.62 1.84
CA ILE A 481 13.02 0.28 1.64
C ILE A 481 12.29 -0.50 0.55
N ALA A 482 10.97 -0.56 0.58
CA ALA A 482 10.16 -1.27 -0.42
C ALA A 482 10.43 -0.76 -1.85
N THR A 483 10.47 0.56 -2.05
CA THR A 483 10.71 1.16 -3.38
C THR A 483 12.15 0.97 -3.86
N ASN A 484 13.12 0.96 -2.94
CA ASN A 484 14.52 0.62 -3.24
C ASN A 484 14.68 -0.87 -3.58
N ALA A 485 13.92 -1.76 -2.96
CA ALA A 485 13.88 -3.16 -3.33
C ALA A 485 13.36 -3.36 -4.77
N LEU A 486 12.32 -2.62 -5.18
CA LEU A 486 11.87 -2.59 -6.58
C LEU A 486 12.96 -2.07 -7.52
N ALA A 487 13.74 -1.06 -7.12
CA ALA A 487 14.87 -0.59 -7.92
C ALA A 487 15.95 -1.69 -8.08
N ILE A 488 16.29 -2.44 -7.01
CA ILE A 488 17.21 -3.58 -7.10
C ILE A 488 16.68 -4.62 -8.08
N ILE A 489 15.39 -4.97 -8.01
CA ILE A 489 14.76 -5.94 -8.92
C ILE A 489 14.84 -5.42 -10.36
N GLY A 490 14.40 -4.19 -10.64
CA GLY A 490 14.40 -3.61 -11.98
C GLY A 490 15.80 -3.52 -12.61
N PHE A 491 16.81 -3.06 -11.86
CA PHE A 491 18.19 -3.01 -12.31
C PHE A 491 18.79 -4.41 -12.54
N THR A 492 18.46 -5.40 -11.68
CA THR A 492 18.93 -6.78 -11.84
C THR A 492 18.33 -7.41 -13.10
N GLN A 493 17.03 -7.28 -13.30
CA GLN A 493 16.32 -7.76 -14.47
C GLN A 493 16.82 -7.10 -15.76
N ALA A 494 17.01 -5.78 -15.74
CA ALA A 494 17.55 -5.06 -16.89
C ALA A 494 18.99 -5.48 -17.18
N GLY A 495 19.81 -5.67 -16.16
CA GLY A 495 21.16 -6.21 -16.30
C GLY A 495 21.18 -7.57 -16.99
N HIS A 496 20.24 -8.45 -16.66
CA HIS A 496 20.06 -9.77 -17.25
C HIS A 496 19.58 -9.69 -18.71
N TRP A 497 18.41 -9.13 -18.94
CA TRP A 497 17.75 -9.16 -20.25
C TRP A 497 18.43 -8.30 -21.32
N LEU A 498 19.12 -7.24 -20.93
CA LEU A 498 19.90 -6.40 -21.86
C LEU A 498 21.36 -6.86 -22.00
N HIS A 499 21.77 -7.92 -21.27
CA HIS A 499 23.18 -8.36 -21.16
C HIS A 499 24.12 -7.19 -20.79
N HIS A 500 23.71 -6.40 -19.76
CA HIS A 500 24.39 -5.15 -19.38
C HIS A 500 24.85 -5.20 -17.92
N PRO A 501 26.01 -5.80 -17.60
CA PRO A 501 26.44 -6.08 -16.22
C PRO A 501 26.66 -4.83 -15.36
N ALA A 502 26.81 -3.64 -15.96
CA ALA A 502 26.89 -2.40 -15.21
C ALA A 502 25.59 -2.08 -14.44
N LEU A 503 24.43 -2.46 -14.98
CA LEU A 503 23.14 -2.30 -14.31
C LEU A 503 23.04 -3.21 -13.07
N THR A 504 23.50 -4.45 -13.17
CA THR A 504 23.58 -5.36 -12.01
C THR A 504 24.49 -4.81 -10.92
N LYS A 505 25.60 -4.10 -11.27
CA LYS A 505 26.46 -3.45 -10.28
C LYS A 505 25.73 -2.32 -9.51
N VAL A 506 24.84 -1.59 -10.18
CA VAL A 506 23.97 -0.59 -9.51
C VAL A 506 23.08 -1.26 -8.49
N ALA A 507 22.40 -2.36 -8.87
CA ALA A 507 21.58 -3.15 -7.96
C ALA A 507 22.38 -3.67 -6.75
N LEU A 508 23.55 -4.24 -6.97
CA LEU A 508 24.43 -4.75 -5.90
C LEU A 508 24.88 -3.66 -4.93
N ARG A 509 25.16 -2.46 -5.43
CA ARG A 509 25.53 -1.31 -4.57
C ARG A 509 24.37 -0.92 -3.65
N ASN A 510 23.15 -0.80 -4.18
CA ASN A 510 21.96 -0.50 -3.40
C ASN A 510 21.66 -1.63 -2.40
N ALA A 511 21.67 -2.89 -2.84
CA ALA A 511 21.39 -4.04 -2.00
C ALA A 511 22.37 -4.18 -0.80
N ASN A 512 23.65 -3.92 -1.04
CA ASN A 512 24.64 -3.93 0.04
C ASN A 512 24.43 -2.80 1.04
N TRP A 513 24.04 -1.61 0.55
CA TRP A 513 23.75 -0.50 1.44
C TRP A 513 22.50 -0.80 2.31
N LEU A 514 21.43 -1.32 1.73
CA LEU A 514 20.21 -1.70 2.47
C LEU A 514 20.51 -2.79 3.51
N TRP A 515 21.26 -3.83 3.13
CA TRP A 515 21.63 -4.89 4.06
C TRP A 515 22.43 -4.37 5.27
N GLN A 516 23.34 -3.44 5.05
CA GLN A 516 24.21 -2.90 6.09
C GLN A 516 23.52 -1.90 7.02
N HIS A 517 22.51 -1.19 6.55
CA HIS A 517 21.94 -0.06 7.30
C HIS A 517 20.49 -0.26 7.70
N ALA A 518 19.70 -1.01 6.91
CA ALA A 518 18.26 -1.13 7.14
C ALA A 518 17.89 -2.37 7.96
N PHE A 519 18.59 -3.49 7.82
CA PHE A 519 18.26 -4.76 8.47
C PHE A 519 19.22 -5.12 9.58
N ASP A 520 18.69 -5.36 10.79
CA ASP A 520 19.46 -5.94 11.90
C ASP A 520 19.32 -7.47 11.89
N ALA A 521 20.36 -8.16 11.45
CA ALA A 521 20.38 -9.62 11.35
C ALA A 521 20.31 -10.34 12.71
N LYS A 522 20.49 -9.65 13.85
CA LYS A 522 20.38 -10.26 15.19
C LYS A 522 18.96 -10.25 15.70
N THR A 523 18.22 -9.15 15.47
CA THR A 523 16.86 -8.97 15.96
C THR A 523 15.81 -9.28 14.89
N GLY A 524 16.21 -9.30 13.62
CA GLY A 524 15.30 -9.38 12.46
C GLY A 524 14.57 -8.06 12.18
N ASP A 525 14.93 -6.95 12.85
CA ASP A 525 14.29 -5.66 12.62
C ASP A 525 14.71 -5.06 11.28
N LEU A 526 13.74 -4.62 10.50
CA LEU A 526 13.93 -3.84 9.29
C LEU A 526 13.40 -2.41 9.53
N LYS A 527 14.13 -1.41 9.07
CA LYS A 527 13.67 -0.02 9.08
C LYS A 527 12.83 0.23 7.82
N HIS A 528 11.82 1.11 7.94
CA HIS A 528 10.98 1.45 6.81
C HIS A 528 11.65 2.44 5.86
N GLN A 529 12.26 3.49 6.39
CA GLN A 529 12.85 4.57 5.58
C GLN A 529 14.07 5.21 6.24
N PHE A 530 14.83 5.93 5.41
CA PHE A 530 15.92 6.83 5.83
C PHE A 530 15.70 8.23 5.27
N PHE A 531 15.99 9.25 6.07
CA PHE A 531 16.07 10.63 5.64
C PHE A 531 17.20 11.36 6.37
N ALA A 532 18.01 12.14 5.64
CA ALA A 532 19.17 12.86 6.18
C ALA A 532 20.10 11.96 7.04
N GLY A 533 20.30 10.71 6.61
CA GLY A 533 21.17 9.73 7.29
C GLY A 533 20.56 9.09 8.53
N ARG A 534 19.30 9.35 8.87
CA ARG A 534 18.59 8.77 10.01
C ARG A 534 17.51 7.80 9.56
N ALA A 535 17.43 6.65 10.22
CA ALA A 535 16.37 5.68 10.03
C ALA A 535 15.08 6.14 10.74
N ALA A 536 13.93 5.88 10.16
CA ALA A 536 12.62 6.12 10.75
C ALA A 536 11.64 4.99 10.43
N GLY A 537 10.73 4.73 11.35
CA GLY A 537 9.69 3.71 11.23
C GLY A 537 10.19 2.26 11.30
N SER A 538 9.34 1.36 11.77
CA SER A 538 9.51 -0.08 11.64
C SER A 538 9.04 -0.52 10.25
N GLY A 539 9.70 -1.52 9.65
CA GLY A 539 9.32 -2.02 8.34
C GLY A 539 7.94 -2.64 8.33
N PHE A 540 7.22 -2.41 7.25
CA PHE A 540 5.93 -3.03 6.92
C PHE A 540 6.14 -4.36 6.19
N LEU A 541 5.07 -5.10 5.95
CA LEU A 541 5.11 -6.38 5.25
C LEU A 541 5.77 -6.27 3.87
N ASP A 542 5.46 -5.23 3.11
CA ASP A 542 6.00 -4.96 1.78
C ASP A 542 7.52 -4.66 1.80
N ASP A 543 8.05 -3.97 2.85
CA ASP A 543 9.49 -3.76 3.00
C ASP A 543 10.25 -5.08 3.10
N TYR A 544 9.75 -6.01 3.93
CA TYR A 544 10.37 -7.33 4.09
C TYR A 544 10.20 -8.19 2.83
N ALA A 545 8.99 -8.26 2.30
CA ALA A 545 8.68 -9.12 1.17
C ALA A 545 9.46 -8.72 -0.08
N LEU A 546 9.43 -7.42 -0.44
CA LEU A 546 10.14 -6.91 -1.62
C LEU A 546 11.66 -6.96 -1.46
N LEU A 547 12.20 -6.66 -0.26
CA LEU A 547 13.65 -6.77 -0.03
C LEU A 547 14.12 -8.23 -0.11
N GLY A 548 13.33 -9.17 0.43
CA GLY A 548 13.57 -10.61 0.28
C GLY A 548 13.58 -11.04 -1.17
N GLN A 549 12.59 -10.60 -1.99
CA GLN A 549 12.54 -10.85 -3.43
C GLN A 549 13.72 -10.23 -4.18
N ALA A 550 14.12 -9.01 -3.81
CA ALA A 550 15.27 -8.34 -4.42
C ALA A 550 16.56 -9.15 -4.23
N PHE A 551 16.79 -9.66 -3.02
CA PHE A 551 17.97 -10.51 -2.74
C PHE A 551 17.88 -11.86 -3.44
N LEU A 552 16.72 -12.48 -3.52
CA LEU A 552 16.53 -13.72 -4.25
C LEU A 552 16.76 -13.53 -5.78
N THR A 553 16.31 -12.38 -6.32
CA THR A 553 16.56 -11.99 -7.71
C THR A 553 18.06 -11.81 -7.98
N LEU A 554 18.79 -11.19 -7.05
CA LEU A 554 20.25 -11.08 -7.12
C LEU A 554 20.94 -12.45 -7.07
N TYR A 555 20.49 -13.35 -6.19
CA TYR A 555 21.01 -14.73 -6.13
C TYR A 555 20.87 -15.44 -7.48
N ARG A 556 19.68 -15.38 -8.09
CA ARG A 556 19.42 -16.01 -9.40
C ARG A 556 20.29 -15.44 -10.51
N GLN A 557 20.60 -14.15 -10.44
CA GLN A 557 21.42 -13.48 -11.45
C GLN A 557 22.92 -13.71 -11.26
N THR A 558 23.40 -13.75 -10.01
CA THR A 558 24.84 -13.77 -9.69
C THR A 558 25.37 -15.14 -9.32
N GLY A 559 24.52 -16.05 -8.85
CA GLY A 559 24.89 -17.32 -8.25
C GLY A 559 25.52 -17.21 -6.85
N ASP A 560 25.62 -15.99 -6.29
CA ASP A 560 26.21 -15.77 -4.95
C ASP A 560 25.24 -16.19 -3.85
N ALA A 561 25.58 -17.30 -3.18
CA ALA A 561 24.78 -17.90 -2.11
C ALA A 561 24.54 -16.96 -0.90
N ALA A 562 25.35 -15.91 -0.74
CA ALA A 562 25.14 -14.94 0.32
C ALA A 562 23.80 -14.19 0.14
N TRP A 563 23.36 -13.93 -1.07
CA TRP A 563 22.07 -13.31 -1.35
C TRP A 563 20.88 -14.22 -1.03
N LEU A 564 21.00 -15.54 -1.29
CA LEU A 564 19.98 -16.50 -0.87
C LEU A 564 19.88 -16.57 0.66
N ALA A 565 21.04 -16.61 1.36
CA ALA A 565 21.05 -16.62 2.82
C ALA A 565 20.41 -15.36 3.42
N ARG A 566 20.68 -14.17 2.85
CA ARG A 566 20.07 -12.90 3.26
C ARG A 566 18.57 -12.87 2.98
N SER A 567 18.14 -13.36 1.82
CA SER A 567 16.70 -13.47 1.47
C SER A 567 15.97 -14.36 2.49
N ARG A 568 16.57 -15.50 2.87
CA ARG A 568 16.00 -16.39 3.90
C ARG A 568 15.88 -15.71 5.27
N GLN A 569 16.92 -14.98 5.71
CA GLN A 569 16.86 -14.26 7.01
C GLN A 569 15.74 -13.21 7.03
N ILE A 570 15.54 -12.49 5.91
CA ILE A 570 14.44 -11.52 5.78
C ILE A 570 13.09 -12.24 5.80
N ALA A 571 12.95 -13.35 5.07
CA ALA A 571 11.70 -14.12 5.01
C ALA A 571 11.36 -14.76 6.37
N ASP A 572 12.35 -15.31 7.08
CA ASP A 572 12.16 -15.88 8.42
C ASP A 572 11.74 -14.78 9.43
N ALA A 573 12.34 -13.57 9.35
CA ALA A 573 11.94 -12.43 10.17
C ALA A 573 10.53 -11.93 9.80
N MET A 574 10.18 -11.92 8.51
CA MET A 574 8.83 -11.59 8.00
C MET A 574 7.78 -12.54 8.57
N LEU A 575 8.00 -13.85 8.47
CA LEU A 575 7.12 -14.87 9.02
C LEU A 575 6.90 -14.71 10.52
N GLN A 576 7.98 -14.47 11.28
CA GLN A 576 7.91 -14.28 12.73
C GLN A 576 7.06 -13.06 13.13
N ARG A 577 7.06 -11.99 12.31
CA ARG A 577 6.49 -10.70 12.67
C ARG A 577 5.07 -10.48 12.17
N PHE A 578 4.77 -11.00 11.00
CA PHE A 578 3.52 -10.66 10.28
C PHE A 578 2.56 -11.83 10.12
N ALA A 579 3.02 -13.09 10.27
CA ALA A 579 2.12 -14.23 10.18
C ALA A 579 1.17 -14.27 11.38
N SER A 580 -0.13 -14.25 11.11
CA SER A 580 -1.18 -14.42 12.11
C SER A 580 -1.56 -15.89 12.29
N GLN A 581 -2.27 -16.22 13.37
CA GLN A 581 -2.66 -17.61 13.69
C GLN A 581 -3.64 -18.22 12.68
N ASP A 582 -4.40 -17.41 11.98
CA ASP A 582 -5.35 -17.84 10.95
C ASP A 582 -4.71 -17.98 9.56
N GLY A 583 -3.38 -17.89 9.47
CA GLY A 583 -2.59 -18.06 8.25
C GLY A 583 -2.52 -16.82 7.36
N ARG A 584 -3.07 -15.67 7.80
CA ARG A 584 -2.97 -14.39 7.12
C ARG A 584 -1.70 -13.65 7.51
N PHE A 585 -1.24 -12.76 6.64
CA PHE A 585 -0.18 -11.80 6.96
C PHE A 585 -0.78 -10.44 7.27
N LEU A 586 -0.32 -9.87 8.38
CA LEU A 586 -0.64 -8.50 8.77
C LEU A 586 0.24 -7.52 8.00
N GLU A 587 -0.28 -6.36 7.62
CA GLU A 587 0.51 -5.31 6.95
C GLU A 587 1.50 -4.62 7.88
N THR A 588 1.15 -4.50 9.16
CA THR A 588 1.96 -3.87 10.19
C THR A 588 1.94 -4.67 11.49
N GLN A 589 3.05 -4.65 12.22
CA GLN A 589 3.17 -5.31 13.53
C GLN A 589 2.43 -4.54 14.62
N ASP A 590 2.53 -3.21 14.59
CA ASP A 590 1.98 -2.32 15.60
C ASP A 590 0.65 -1.74 15.11
N GLN A 591 -0.44 -2.10 15.78
CA GLN A 591 -1.79 -1.67 15.47
C GLN A 591 -2.45 -0.86 16.59
N HIS A 592 -1.67 -0.52 17.65
CA HIS A 592 -2.24 0.12 18.83
C HIS A 592 -2.80 1.53 18.60
N ASP A 593 -2.34 2.23 17.55
CA ASP A 593 -2.78 3.55 17.16
C ASP A 593 -3.66 3.57 15.89
N LEU A 594 -4.08 2.39 15.41
CA LEU A 594 -4.92 2.24 14.22
C LEU A 594 -6.40 1.98 14.58
N LEU A 595 -7.30 2.40 13.70
CA LEU A 595 -8.73 2.11 13.81
C LEU A 595 -9.05 0.61 13.62
N LEU A 596 -8.35 -0.02 12.68
CA LEU A 596 -8.44 -1.46 12.34
C LEU A 596 -7.17 -1.88 11.59
N ALA A 597 -6.99 -3.18 11.35
CA ALA A 597 -5.93 -3.66 10.48
C ALA A 597 -6.10 -3.10 9.05
N PRO A 598 -5.04 -2.62 8.39
CA PRO A 598 -5.14 -2.14 7.02
C PRO A 598 -5.67 -3.26 6.09
N PRO A 599 -6.64 -2.96 5.21
CA PRO A 599 -7.17 -3.94 4.28
C PRO A 599 -6.14 -4.32 3.22
N ALA A 600 -6.24 -5.57 2.69
CA ALA A 600 -5.48 -5.98 1.52
C ALA A 600 -5.94 -5.19 0.29
N GLU A 601 -4.97 -4.63 -0.43
CA GLU A 601 -5.28 -3.74 -1.59
C GLU A 601 -4.94 -4.51 -2.87
N GLY A 602 -4.92 -5.19 -3.56
CA GLY A 602 -4.39 -5.67 -4.87
C GLY A 602 -3.10 -4.95 -5.29
N ASP A 603 -2.73 -5.11 -6.51
CA ASP A 603 -1.48 -4.60 -7.11
C ASP A 603 -1.73 -3.53 -8.20
N PRO A 604 -2.52 -2.45 -7.97
CA PRO A 604 -2.92 -1.55 -9.06
C PRO A 604 -1.74 -0.77 -9.65
N VAL A 605 -0.79 -0.36 -8.82
CA VAL A 605 0.41 0.41 -9.21
C VAL A 605 1.68 -0.23 -8.69
N LEU A 606 1.65 -0.70 -7.45
CA LEU A 606 2.75 -1.37 -6.76
C LEU A 606 2.36 -2.81 -6.43
N PRO A 607 3.31 -3.73 -6.36
CA PRO A 607 3.08 -5.02 -5.73
C PRO A 607 2.70 -4.83 -4.27
N SER A 608 1.60 -5.41 -3.82
CA SER A 608 1.17 -5.39 -2.42
C SER A 608 2.10 -6.24 -1.53
N GLY A 609 2.08 -5.97 -0.22
CA GLY A 609 2.81 -6.76 0.77
C GLY A 609 2.39 -8.23 0.73
N GLN A 610 1.07 -8.50 0.61
CA GLN A 610 0.53 -9.86 0.51
C GLN A 610 1.00 -10.57 -0.77
N SER A 611 0.83 -9.96 -1.94
CA SER A 611 1.29 -10.53 -3.21
C SER A 611 2.79 -10.84 -3.17
N SER A 612 3.57 -9.89 -2.67
CA SER A 612 5.02 -9.99 -2.59
C SER A 612 5.48 -11.06 -1.59
N SER A 613 4.81 -11.20 -0.45
CA SER A 613 5.15 -12.23 0.56
C SER A 613 4.86 -13.64 0.03
N ILE A 614 3.69 -13.87 -0.60
CA ILE A 614 3.35 -15.15 -1.21
C ILE A 614 4.40 -15.54 -2.25
N VAL A 615 4.74 -14.62 -3.16
CA VAL A 615 5.72 -14.88 -4.22
C VAL A 615 7.10 -15.16 -3.65
N LEU A 616 7.59 -14.36 -2.69
CA LEU A 616 8.87 -14.58 -2.02
C LEU A 616 8.95 -15.98 -1.41
N LEU A 617 7.92 -16.38 -0.67
CA LEU A 617 7.90 -17.65 0.05
C LEU A 617 7.85 -18.84 -0.92
N LEU A 618 7.03 -18.79 -1.96
CA LEU A 618 6.99 -19.84 -2.98
C LEU A 618 8.33 -19.98 -3.72
N GLU A 619 8.93 -18.85 -4.08
CA GLU A 619 10.22 -18.83 -4.74
C GLU A 619 11.36 -19.34 -3.85
N LEU A 620 11.31 -19.03 -2.54
CA LEU A 620 12.26 -19.57 -1.56
C LEU A 620 12.05 -21.08 -1.33
N SER A 621 10.81 -21.55 -1.28
CA SER A 621 10.53 -22.98 -1.18
C SER A 621 11.17 -23.74 -2.35
N VAL A 622 10.98 -23.27 -3.58
CA VAL A 622 11.60 -23.87 -4.78
C VAL A 622 13.13 -23.78 -4.74
N ALA A 623 13.68 -22.65 -4.28
CA ALA A 623 15.13 -22.45 -4.26
C ALA A 623 15.86 -23.24 -3.16
N THR A 624 15.18 -23.59 -2.08
CA THR A 624 15.80 -24.19 -0.88
C THR A 624 15.29 -25.59 -0.57
N GLY A 625 14.14 -26.00 -1.09
CA GLY A 625 13.43 -27.22 -0.70
C GLY A 625 12.77 -27.13 0.69
N ASP A 626 12.69 -25.95 1.30
CA ASP A 626 12.10 -25.78 2.64
C ASP A 626 10.57 -25.59 2.51
N GLU A 627 9.82 -26.64 2.85
CA GLU A 627 8.35 -26.71 2.73
C GLU A 627 7.61 -25.69 3.62
N ARG A 628 8.25 -25.17 4.69
CA ARG A 628 7.63 -24.16 5.58
C ARG A 628 7.21 -22.92 4.80
N TYR A 629 8.02 -22.51 3.84
CA TYR A 629 7.73 -21.34 3.01
C TYR A 629 6.50 -21.56 2.12
N ALA A 630 6.41 -22.70 1.42
CA ALA A 630 5.24 -23.01 0.60
C ALA A 630 3.96 -23.18 1.44
N SER A 631 4.08 -23.75 2.65
CA SER A 631 2.95 -23.93 3.58
C SER A 631 2.42 -22.55 4.04
N ALA A 632 3.29 -21.61 4.40
CA ALA A 632 2.90 -20.26 4.80
C ALA A 632 2.26 -19.47 3.62
N ALA A 633 2.86 -19.56 2.43
CA ALA A 633 2.30 -18.96 1.22
C ALA A 633 0.91 -19.53 0.86
N HIS A 634 0.71 -20.85 1.02
CA HIS A 634 -0.57 -21.52 0.81
C HIS A 634 -1.63 -21.02 1.80
N GLY A 635 -1.28 -20.82 3.06
CA GLY A 635 -2.18 -20.28 4.08
C GLY A 635 -2.69 -18.89 3.70
N GLU A 636 -1.79 -17.96 3.39
CA GLU A 636 -2.13 -16.60 2.97
C GLU A 636 -2.96 -16.58 1.68
N LEU A 637 -2.52 -17.30 0.65
CA LEU A 637 -3.23 -17.38 -0.63
C LEU A 637 -4.65 -17.96 -0.46
N THR A 638 -4.82 -18.93 0.45
CA THR A 638 -6.13 -19.52 0.77
C THR A 638 -7.03 -18.47 1.43
N SER A 639 -6.51 -17.67 2.35
CA SER A 639 -7.28 -16.61 3.03
C SER A 639 -7.78 -15.55 2.07
N MET A 640 -7.02 -15.23 1.02
CA MET A 640 -7.33 -14.21 0.00
C MET A 640 -8.07 -14.77 -1.22
N SER A 641 -8.25 -16.09 -1.32
CA SER A 641 -8.71 -16.76 -2.56
C SER A 641 -10.05 -16.25 -3.08
N ALA A 642 -10.97 -15.88 -2.19
CA ALA A 642 -12.27 -15.33 -2.58
C ALA A 642 -12.15 -13.91 -3.18
N GLN A 643 -11.28 -13.07 -2.63
CA GLN A 643 -11.01 -11.72 -3.15
C GLN A 643 -10.35 -11.79 -4.53
N ILE A 644 -9.33 -12.65 -4.67
CA ILE A 644 -8.61 -12.85 -5.94
C ILE A 644 -9.56 -13.40 -7.00
N ALA A 645 -10.41 -14.37 -6.67
CA ALA A 645 -11.40 -14.93 -7.59
C ALA A 645 -12.47 -13.91 -8.01
N ALA A 646 -12.85 -12.98 -7.12
CA ALA A 646 -13.82 -11.92 -7.40
C ALA A 646 -13.29 -10.94 -8.45
N ASP A 647 -12.06 -10.43 -8.26
CA ASP A 647 -11.43 -9.46 -9.16
C ASP A 647 -9.94 -9.79 -9.35
N PRO A 648 -9.59 -10.78 -10.21
CA PRO A 648 -8.18 -11.15 -10.41
C PRO A 648 -7.39 -10.12 -11.22
N PHE A 649 -8.05 -9.16 -11.86
CA PHE A 649 -7.41 -8.12 -12.67
C PHE A 649 -6.44 -7.26 -11.87
N ILE A 650 -6.75 -6.98 -10.60
CA ILE A 650 -5.92 -6.15 -9.73
C ILE A 650 -4.80 -6.90 -9.00
N TRP A 651 -4.60 -8.21 -9.24
CA TRP A 651 -3.58 -9.02 -8.58
C TRP A 651 -2.41 -9.40 -9.52
N GLY A 652 -1.98 -8.44 -10.34
CA GLY A 652 -0.99 -8.67 -11.39
C GLY A 652 0.37 -9.13 -10.88
N ALA A 653 0.86 -8.60 -9.74
CA ALA A 653 2.15 -8.99 -9.16
C ALA A 653 2.13 -10.41 -8.58
N LEU A 654 0.98 -10.84 -8.07
CA LEU A 654 0.77 -12.21 -7.59
C LEU A 654 0.65 -13.20 -8.76
N LEU A 655 -0.18 -12.87 -9.76
CA LEU A 655 -0.54 -13.80 -10.83
C LEU A 655 0.59 -14.00 -11.87
N ALA A 656 1.43 -12.99 -12.08
CA ALA A 656 2.55 -13.10 -13.01
C ALA A 656 3.53 -14.25 -12.66
N PRO A 657 4.04 -14.37 -11.43
CA PRO A 657 4.88 -15.49 -11.03
C PRO A 657 4.12 -16.83 -10.96
N LEU A 658 2.84 -16.83 -10.59
CA LEU A 658 2.01 -18.04 -10.52
C LEU A 658 1.71 -18.66 -11.91
N ASN A 659 2.15 -18.03 -13.00
CA ASN A 659 2.20 -18.70 -14.31
C ASN A 659 3.33 -19.75 -14.42
N GLN A 660 4.28 -19.79 -13.48
CA GLN A 660 5.43 -20.71 -13.49
C GLN A 660 5.02 -22.08 -12.91
N PRO A 661 5.22 -23.20 -13.66
CA PRO A 661 4.79 -24.53 -13.21
C PRO A 661 5.38 -24.98 -11.88
N GLN A 662 6.64 -24.61 -11.59
CA GLN A 662 7.32 -24.98 -10.34
C GLN A 662 6.69 -24.32 -9.10
N LEU A 663 6.18 -23.10 -9.21
CA LEU A 663 5.49 -22.43 -8.09
C LEU A 663 4.10 -23.04 -7.85
N ILE A 664 3.40 -23.44 -8.92
CA ILE A 664 2.14 -24.18 -8.82
C ILE A 664 2.38 -25.56 -8.18
N ALA A 665 3.45 -26.26 -8.56
CA ALA A 665 3.79 -27.54 -7.95
C ALA A 665 4.06 -27.40 -6.44
N ALA A 666 4.84 -26.40 -6.03
CA ALA A 666 5.09 -26.13 -4.59
C ALA A 666 3.80 -25.83 -3.81
N LEU A 667 2.85 -25.09 -4.41
CA LEU A 667 1.53 -24.86 -3.80
C LEU A 667 0.71 -26.14 -3.65
N GLN A 668 0.72 -27.04 -4.67
CA GLN A 668 0.00 -28.29 -4.64
C GLN A 668 0.58 -29.28 -3.63
N GLU A 669 1.91 -29.31 -3.49
CA GLU A 669 2.61 -30.10 -2.47
C GLU A 669 2.25 -29.60 -1.07
N ALA A 670 2.26 -28.29 -0.85
CA ALA A 670 1.84 -27.68 0.43
C ALA A 670 0.37 -28.00 0.77
N ALA A 671 -0.54 -27.94 -0.21
CA ALA A 671 -1.95 -28.31 -0.04
C ALA A 671 -2.11 -29.80 0.35
N SER A 672 -1.35 -30.69 -0.30
CA SER A 672 -1.38 -32.14 -0.03
C SER A 672 -0.80 -32.48 1.35
N SER A 673 0.27 -31.79 1.75
CA SER A 673 0.91 -31.91 3.06
C SER A 673 -0.02 -31.40 4.18
N SER A 674 -0.79 -30.32 3.94
CA SER A 674 -1.77 -29.80 4.90
C SER A 674 -2.96 -30.72 5.11
N THR A 675 -3.41 -31.45 4.09
CA THR A 675 -4.45 -32.47 4.20
C THR A 675 -3.95 -33.77 4.86
N ALA A 676 -2.67 -34.10 4.74
CA ALA A 676 -2.03 -35.25 5.41
C ALA A 676 -1.57 -34.92 6.84
N LYS A 677 -1.33 -33.68 7.14
CA LYS A 677 -0.97 -33.10 8.45
C LYS A 677 -2.11 -32.20 8.97
N ALA A 678 -3.19 -32.79 9.45
CA ALA A 678 -3.88 -32.25 10.60
C ALA A 678 -2.99 -32.42 11.85
N ALA A 679 -1.70 -31.99 11.74
CA ALA A 679 -0.70 -31.86 12.82
C ALA A 679 0.40 -30.95 12.33
N THR A 680 0.25 -29.66 12.57
CA THR A 680 1.19 -28.58 12.31
C THR A 680 2.49 -28.77 13.09
N PRO A 681 3.68 -28.47 12.55
CA PRO A 681 4.72 -27.76 13.28
C PRO A 681 4.62 -26.26 12.96
N GLY A 682 3.62 -25.62 13.56
CA GLY A 682 3.65 -24.19 13.81
C GLY A 682 4.64 -23.88 14.91
N PHE A 683 5.00 -22.61 15.10
CA PHE A 683 5.60 -22.11 16.34
C PHE A 683 4.83 -22.72 17.52
N PRO A 684 5.50 -23.08 18.63
CA PRO A 684 4.83 -23.67 19.77
C PRO A 684 3.66 -22.75 20.16
N ASP A 685 2.46 -23.23 19.92
CA ASP A 685 1.26 -22.52 20.29
C ASP A 685 0.75 -23.05 21.64
N SER A 686 -0.21 -22.35 22.18
CA SER A 686 -0.81 -22.77 23.45
C SER A 686 -1.44 -24.18 23.39
N ALA A 687 -1.89 -24.63 22.21
CA ALA A 687 -2.51 -25.94 22.04
C ALA A 687 -1.50 -27.09 22.12
N ASP A 688 -0.24 -26.86 21.80
CA ASP A 688 0.82 -27.89 21.85
C ASP A 688 1.13 -28.32 23.30
N HIS A 689 0.89 -27.42 24.25
CA HIS A 689 1.19 -27.62 25.68
C HIS A 689 -0.04 -27.94 26.55
N VAL A 690 -1.23 -28.14 25.91
CA VAL A 690 -2.48 -28.39 26.64
C VAL A 690 -3.28 -29.49 25.96
N ARG A 691 -3.67 -30.52 26.74
CA ARG A 691 -4.58 -31.57 26.28
C ARG A 691 -5.87 -31.53 27.07
N ALA A 692 -6.98 -31.52 26.36
CA ALA A 692 -8.31 -31.49 26.98
C ALA A 692 -9.21 -32.66 26.54
N LYS A 693 -9.99 -33.16 27.49
CA LYS A 693 -11.02 -34.18 27.24
C LYS A 693 -12.33 -33.78 27.93
N ALA A 694 -13.44 -33.89 27.23
CA ALA A 694 -14.76 -33.60 27.79
C ALA A 694 -15.64 -34.85 27.82
N SER A 695 -16.33 -35.11 28.92
CA SER A 695 -17.22 -36.23 29.10
C SER A 695 -18.50 -35.85 29.84
N LEU A 696 -19.60 -36.51 29.50
CA LEU A 696 -20.86 -36.38 30.24
C LEU A 696 -20.88 -37.44 31.38
N VAL A 697 -21.08 -36.98 32.62
CA VAL A 697 -21.07 -37.83 33.81
C VAL A 697 -22.41 -37.74 34.50
N PRO A 698 -23.05 -38.90 34.92
CA PRO A 698 -24.25 -38.90 35.73
C PRO A 698 -24.05 -38.19 37.07
N SER A 699 -24.98 -37.35 37.47
CA SER A 699 -24.97 -36.61 38.74
C SER A 699 -26.30 -36.76 39.45
N LYS A 700 -26.34 -36.52 40.77
CA LYS A 700 -27.59 -36.59 41.55
C LYS A 700 -28.65 -35.59 41.09
N THR A 701 -28.29 -34.58 40.33
CA THR A 701 -29.17 -33.51 39.84
C THR A 701 -29.36 -33.53 38.32
N GLY A 702 -28.87 -34.58 37.62
CA GLY A 702 -28.90 -34.71 36.14
C GLY A 702 -27.54 -35.08 35.55
N THR A 703 -27.27 -34.70 34.31
CA THR A 703 -25.99 -34.94 33.63
C THR A 703 -25.09 -33.71 33.77
N GLU A 704 -23.88 -33.93 34.29
CA GLU A 704 -22.84 -32.90 34.35
C GLU A 704 -21.83 -33.10 33.20
N LEU A 705 -21.31 -31.99 32.65
CA LEU A 705 -20.20 -32.00 31.76
C LEU A 705 -18.90 -31.85 32.56
N MET A 706 -17.99 -32.79 32.40
CA MET A 706 -16.69 -32.78 33.05
C MET A 706 -15.60 -32.58 31.98
N VAL A 707 -14.72 -31.56 32.17
CA VAL A 707 -13.61 -31.27 31.25
C VAL A 707 -12.31 -31.38 32.00
N SER A 708 -11.53 -32.38 31.64
CA SER A 708 -10.16 -32.61 32.16
C SER A 708 -9.18 -31.92 31.25
N ILE A 709 -8.30 -31.10 31.83
CA ILE A 709 -7.27 -30.33 31.11
C ILE A 709 -5.91 -30.67 31.74
N ASP A 710 -5.01 -31.21 30.94
CA ASP A 710 -3.64 -31.52 31.28
C ASP A 710 -2.73 -30.47 30.66
N ILE A 711 -1.99 -29.74 31.49
CA ILE A 711 -1.05 -28.68 31.12
C ILE A 711 0.37 -29.22 31.27
N GLU A 712 1.19 -29.07 30.23
CA GLU A 712 2.57 -29.57 30.24
C GLU A 712 3.42 -28.93 31.34
N ALA A 713 4.34 -29.71 31.92
CA ALA A 713 5.24 -29.25 32.99
C ALA A 713 6.13 -28.09 32.50
N GLY A 714 6.18 -27.00 33.27
CA GLY A 714 6.85 -25.74 32.89
C GLY A 714 5.97 -24.71 32.21
N TYR A 715 4.72 -25.09 31.89
CA TYR A 715 3.72 -24.17 31.37
C TYR A 715 2.57 -23.97 32.34
N HIS A 716 1.86 -22.86 32.20
CA HIS A 716 0.62 -22.53 32.87
C HIS A 716 -0.35 -21.87 31.89
N ILE A 717 -1.65 -21.91 32.16
CA ILE A 717 -2.66 -21.19 31.40
C ILE A 717 -3.36 -20.16 32.31
N ASN A 718 -3.78 -19.02 31.72
CA ASN A 718 -4.43 -17.99 32.52
C ASN A 718 -5.73 -18.48 33.16
N ALA A 719 -6.01 -18.06 34.38
CA ALA A 719 -7.23 -18.44 35.10
C ALA A 719 -8.49 -17.78 34.49
N ASN A 720 -9.64 -18.21 34.92
CA ASN A 720 -10.91 -17.57 34.62
C ASN A 720 -11.64 -17.19 35.92
N PRO A 721 -11.84 -15.87 36.18
CA PRO A 721 -11.44 -14.72 35.36
C PRO A 721 -9.90 -14.51 35.33
N ALA A 722 -9.38 -13.90 34.27
CA ALA A 722 -7.97 -13.52 34.20
C ALA A 722 -7.66 -12.36 35.18
N SER A 723 -6.41 -12.29 35.67
CA SER A 723 -5.98 -11.24 36.62
C SER A 723 -5.79 -9.87 36.02
N ASP A 724 -5.62 -9.81 34.69
CA ASP A 724 -5.39 -8.60 33.94
C ASP A 724 -6.27 -8.63 32.66
N PRO A 725 -6.88 -7.51 32.27
CA PRO A 725 -7.75 -7.44 31.09
C PRO A 725 -7.03 -7.75 29.76
N ASN A 726 -5.70 -7.64 29.71
CA ASN A 726 -4.90 -7.97 28.53
C ASN A 726 -4.56 -9.49 28.43
N LEU A 727 -4.81 -10.27 29.47
CA LEU A 727 -4.59 -11.71 29.49
C LEU A 727 -5.82 -12.46 28.97
N ILE A 728 -5.59 -13.45 28.11
CA ILE A 728 -6.68 -14.30 27.60
C ILE A 728 -7.08 -15.33 28.65
N PRO A 729 -8.30 -15.28 29.21
CA PRO A 729 -8.74 -16.24 30.21
C PRO A 729 -8.98 -17.64 29.57
N THR A 730 -8.77 -18.67 30.32
CA THR A 730 -9.21 -20.04 29.97
C THR A 730 -10.73 -20.06 29.87
N GLN A 731 -11.26 -20.32 28.69
CA GLN A 731 -12.70 -20.28 28.44
C GLN A 731 -13.18 -21.51 27.70
N PHE A 732 -14.13 -22.24 28.29
CA PHE A 732 -14.77 -23.38 27.66
C PHE A 732 -16.17 -22.99 27.17
N SER A 733 -16.53 -23.40 25.96
CA SER A 733 -17.85 -23.17 25.38
C SER A 733 -18.37 -24.40 24.62
N LEU A 734 -19.69 -24.56 24.61
CA LEU A 734 -20.38 -25.67 23.98
C LEU A 734 -21.41 -25.13 22.97
N PRO A 735 -21.18 -25.30 21.66
CA PRO A 735 -22.08 -24.78 20.62
C PRO A 735 -23.50 -25.31 20.80
N GLY A 736 -24.49 -24.42 20.71
CA GLY A 736 -25.90 -24.75 20.90
C GLY A 736 -26.38 -24.76 22.35
N TYR A 737 -25.47 -24.48 23.33
CA TYR A 737 -25.77 -24.46 24.75
C TYR A 737 -25.28 -23.17 25.43
N PRO A 738 -25.87 -22.00 25.11
CA PRO A 738 -25.46 -20.73 25.68
C PRO A 738 -25.71 -20.62 27.21
N ASP A 739 -26.60 -21.44 27.74
CA ASP A 739 -26.92 -21.51 29.18
C ASP A 739 -25.93 -22.38 30.00
N LEU A 740 -24.88 -22.91 29.38
CA LEU A 740 -23.87 -23.71 30.07
C LEU A 740 -23.10 -22.83 31.07
N LYS A 741 -23.18 -23.18 32.33
CA LYS A 741 -22.36 -22.57 33.38
C LYS A 741 -21.22 -23.51 33.71
N MET A 742 -19.99 -23.00 33.59
CA MET A 742 -18.78 -23.71 33.93
C MET A 742 -18.25 -23.24 35.29
N ASP A 743 -17.95 -24.20 36.17
CA ASP A 743 -17.26 -23.97 37.43
C ASP A 743 -15.75 -24.18 37.19
N TYR A 744 -14.94 -23.17 37.43
CA TYR A 744 -13.49 -23.17 37.28
C TYR A 744 -12.82 -23.45 38.65
N PRO A 745 -11.70 -24.20 38.72
CA PRO A 745 -11.01 -24.47 39.97
C PRO A 745 -10.34 -23.21 40.53
N ALA A 746 -9.92 -23.26 41.80
CA ALA A 746 -9.12 -22.19 42.41
C ALA A 746 -7.80 -22.00 41.67
N ALA A 747 -7.48 -20.78 41.30
CA ALA A 747 -6.23 -20.43 40.61
C ALA A 747 -5.05 -20.38 41.57
N LYS A 748 -3.87 -20.64 41.07
CA LYS A 748 -2.58 -20.38 41.74
C LYS A 748 -2.06 -18.99 41.34
N MET A 749 -1.29 -18.36 42.22
CA MET A 749 -0.61 -17.11 41.91
C MET A 749 0.80 -17.40 41.36
N PHE A 750 1.05 -17.04 40.15
CA PHE A 750 2.33 -17.17 39.46
C PHE A 750 3.03 -15.81 39.38
N LYS A 751 4.32 -15.73 39.66
CA LYS A 751 5.13 -14.50 39.58
C LYS A 751 6.28 -14.71 38.59
N ALA A 752 6.43 -13.74 37.69
CA ALA A 752 7.53 -13.71 36.71
C ALA A 752 8.08 -12.27 36.59
N PRO A 753 9.22 -12.07 35.94
CA PRO A 753 9.78 -10.72 35.71
C PRO A 753 8.82 -9.77 35.01
N PHE A 754 7.98 -10.27 34.10
CA PHE A 754 6.95 -9.50 33.38
C PHE A 754 5.64 -9.32 34.20
N ALA A 755 5.47 -10.04 35.30
CA ALA A 755 4.29 -9.97 36.16
C ALA A 755 4.68 -9.99 37.67
N PRO A 756 5.35 -8.93 38.18
CA PRO A 756 5.89 -8.91 39.55
C PRO A 756 4.78 -8.89 40.62
N GLN A 757 3.60 -8.42 40.29
CA GLN A 757 2.40 -8.45 41.16
C GLN A 757 1.82 -9.87 41.28
N GLY A 758 2.16 -10.77 40.35
CA GLY A 758 1.62 -12.11 40.18
C GLY A 758 0.32 -12.12 39.36
N ILE A 759 0.14 -13.19 38.59
CA ILE A 759 -1.05 -13.47 37.78
C ILE A 759 -1.71 -14.78 38.25
N ALA A 760 -3.04 -14.86 38.17
CA ALA A 760 -3.80 -16.07 38.49
C ALA A 760 -3.75 -17.06 37.32
N VAL A 761 -3.27 -18.26 37.55
CA VAL A 761 -3.03 -19.29 36.52
C VAL A 761 -3.51 -20.67 36.95
N TYR A 762 -3.61 -21.58 35.99
CA TYR A 762 -3.75 -23.02 36.18
C TYR A 762 -2.49 -23.76 35.72
N GLU A 763 -2.07 -24.76 36.44
CA GLU A 763 -0.90 -25.61 36.18
C GLU A 763 -1.21 -27.09 36.38
N GLY A 764 -0.52 -27.95 35.62
CA GLY A 764 -0.64 -29.41 35.73
C GLY A 764 -2.01 -29.91 35.32
N HIS A 765 -2.66 -30.71 36.14
CA HIS A 765 -3.98 -31.28 35.85
C HIS A 765 -5.07 -30.47 36.54
N ILE A 766 -6.08 -30.02 35.76
CA ILE A 766 -7.28 -29.35 36.29
C ILE A 766 -8.55 -29.97 35.73
N THR A 767 -9.65 -29.80 36.45
CA THR A 767 -10.99 -30.25 36.01
C THR A 767 -11.98 -29.13 36.12
N LEU A 768 -12.62 -28.78 34.95
CA LEU A 768 -13.79 -27.90 34.94
C LEU A 768 -15.08 -28.75 35.03
N ARG A 769 -16.09 -28.20 35.67
CA ARG A 769 -17.43 -28.82 35.75
C ARG A 769 -18.45 -27.89 35.15
N GLY A 770 -19.33 -28.46 34.30
CA GLY A 770 -20.38 -27.70 33.64
C GLY A 770 -21.79 -28.25 33.89
N ARG A 771 -22.77 -27.33 34.07
CA ARG A 771 -24.18 -27.69 34.20
C ARG A 771 -25.01 -26.99 33.15
N VAL A 772 -25.88 -27.75 32.50
CA VAL A 772 -26.87 -27.22 31.53
C VAL A 772 -28.25 -27.30 32.15
N SER A 773 -28.90 -26.18 32.32
CA SER A 773 -30.15 -26.09 33.09
C SER A 773 -31.43 -26.40 32.31
N LYS A 774 -31.44 -26.39 30.97
CA LYS A 774 -32.67 -26.37 30.17
C LYS A 774 -32.77 -27.39 29.04
N LYS A 775 -31.69 -28.04 28.59
CA LYS A 775 -31.70 -29.02 27.50
C LYS A 775 -30.72 -30.16 27.75
N PRO A 776 -31.09 -31.44 27.55
CA PRO A 776 -30.12 -32.53 27.59
C PRO A 776 -29.09 -32.37 26.45
N ILE A 777 -27.80 -32.61 26.75
CA ILE A 777 -26.73 -32.58 25.77
C ILE A 777 -26.90 -33.79 24.84
N ARG A 778 -26.95 -33.56 23.55
CA ARG A 778 -27.05 -34.60 22.50
C ARG A 778 -25.71 -34.79 21.83
N LEU A 779 -25.25 -36.02 21.71
CA LEU A 779 -24.02 -36.39 21.01
C LEU A 779 -24.32 -36.88 19.58
N PRO A 780 -23.36 -36.76 18.64
CA PRO A 780 -22.01 -36.26 18.82
C PRO A 780 -21.95 -34.72 18.85
N LEU A 781 -21.00 -34.16 19.61
CA LEU A 781 -20.85 -32.74 19.80
C LEU A 781 -19.39 -32.40 20.07
N ASN A 782 -18.88 -31.30 19.47
CA ASN A 782 -17.58 -30.73 19.74
C ASN A 782 -17.72 -29.44 20.54
N ALA A 783 -16.98 -29.33 21.63
CA ALA A 783 -16.80 -28.10 22.40
C ALA A 783 -15.56 -27.36 21.96
N THR A 784 -15.41 -26.12 22.40
CA THR A 784 -14.19 -25.32 22.19
C THR A 784 -13.63 -24.89 23.52
N LEU A 785 -12.30 -25.00 23.66
CA LEU A 785 -11.52 -24.52 24.80
C LEU A 785 -10.53 -23.45 24.31
N ARG A 786 -10.76 -22.21 24.68
CA ARG A 786 -9.85 -21.10 24.39
C ARG A 786 -8.87 -20.93 25.56
N ILE A 787 -7.58 -20.88 25.24
CA ILE A 787 -6.49 -20.83 26.22
C ILE A 787 -5.34 -19.95 25.73
N GLN A 788 -4.50 -19.50 26.66
CA GLN A 788 -3.16 -18.96 26.39
C GLN A 788 -2.18 -19.59 27.37
N ALA A 789 -1.24 -20.39 26.85
CA ALA A 789 -0.18 -20.99 27.63
C ALA A 789 1.05 -20.06 27.72
N CYS A 790 1.61 -19.96 28.93
CA CYS A 790 2.78 -19.14 29.20
C CYS A 790 3.80 -19.99 30.02
N ASN A 791 5.07 -19.64 29.92
CA ASN A 791 6.12 -20.12 30.80
C ASN A 791 6.73 -18.97 31.61
N ASP A 792 7.89 -19.13 32.22
CA ASP A 792 8.58 -18.11 32.99
C ASP A 792 9.21 -16.98 32.15
N GLN A 793 9.26 -17.13 30.82
CA GLN A 793 9.92 -16.21 29.89
C GLN A 793 8.94 -15.55 28.91
N VAL A 794 7.93 -16.29 28.42
CA VAL A 794 7.05 -15.82 27.36
C VAL A 794 5.65 -16.42 27.46
N CYS A 795 4.65 -15.64 27.05
CA CYS A 795 3.31 -16.16 26.74
C CYS A 795 3.24 -16.50 25.23
N LEU A 796 2.81 -17.73 24.97
CA LEU A 796 2.58 -18.23 23.60
C LEU A 796 1.32 -17.59 23.00
N ALA A 797 1.16 -17.76 21.69
CA ALA A 797 -0.06 -17.35 21.00
C ALA A 797 -1.31 -18.04 21.60
N PRO A 798 -2.42 -17.32 21.81
CA PRO A 798 -3.68 -17.93 22.27
C PRO A 798 -4.19 -18.96 21.28
N ALA A 799 -4.67 -20.10 21.77
CA ALA A 799 -5.23 -21.17 20.96
C ALA A 799 -6.69 -21.48 21.30
N THR A 800 -7.41 -22.02 20.31
CA THR A 800 -8.74 -22.60 20.50
C THR A 800 -8.70 -24.08 20.17
N VAL A 801 -8.73 -24.90 21.20
CA VAL A 801 -8.70 -26.38 21.10
C VAL A 801 -10.11 -26.91 20.90
N THR A 802 -10.32 -27.70 19.86
CA THR A 802 -11.59 -28.46 19.67
C THR A 802 -11.59 -29.70 20.55
N VAL A 803 -12.58 -29.83 21.43
CA VAL A 803 -12.70 -30.92 22.41
C VAL A 803 -13.95 -31.76 22.12
N PRO A 804 -13.81 -32.99 21.59
CA PRO A 804 -14.94 -33.88 21.40
C PRO A 804 -15.57 -34.26 22.76
N VAL A 805 -16.89 -34.13 22.86
CA VAL A 805 -17.64 -34.53 24.06
C VAL A 805 -18.01 -36.01 23.96
N GLN A 806 -17.52 -36.79 24.90
CA GLN A 806 -17.80 -38.24 24.97
C GLN A 806 -18.99 -38.52 25.90
N GLY A 807 -19.87 -39.46 25.51
CA GLY A 807 -20.86 -40.05 26.39
C GLY A 807 -20.26 -41.26 27.13
N GLN A 808 -20.67 -41.47 28.39
CA GLN A 808 -20.44 -42.74 29.06
C GLN A 808 -21.43 -43.79 28.59
#